data_5333b8f3fa80509cc1d95acbf3d0878c
#
_entry.id   5333b8f3fa80509cc1d95acbf3d0878c
#
_cell.length_a   1.000
_cell.length_b   1.000
_cell.length_c   1.000
_cell.angle_alpha   90.00
_cell.angle_beta   90.00
_cell.angle_gamma   90.00
#
_symmetry.space_group_name_H-M   'P 1'
#
loop_
_entity.id
_entity.type
_entity.pdbx_description
1 polymer ?
#
loop_
_entity_poly.entity_id
_entity_poly.type
_entity_poly.pdbx_seq_one_letter_code
_entity_poly.pdbx_strand_id
1 'polypeptide(L)'
;MTDQAVETGGGELPESKRNPAAADDHFLGRTRELKELRADIERAGLDTLSGRKAPRARVLLIAGRPGSGRTALAEELVRQVAHHYEDGVLRARLSEPDGTPVPTERTARELLTALGLPTPPGAAEDELGQAVREGLAERRALLLLDDAVSAEQVDTLLPDTPECLVVAVSGGPLTGIADVRPCTLGGLDTKSALELLTRYTGAVRITVDPRAAEGLVEVCAGQPAALVLAGGWLGAHPKAAVADLARHLRSGDEDGPPLARVFRLLYEGLPSAARRMLRLLSLAPAGLVDPHTASALAGCSVEAARTVLDDFASLGLLRGIDSPLPQYEVPGCLLPLLRALAANEDRPAELQLARARVLERTVRLLQSCRAITETDSRQAREKLAGLPRALRFPSPRAAEDWLRIRQPALLAAARLAVADGELDTLARRLMAALVRALVAHFGTRAAAPELYGIHRLVLGIAERRDLPREQAAALLNLADLDAQTGRTVEALARYRAALDAGRRANDPYATGRAMESVGGAHQELGDYDRAADWYGRALAQRLARDERAEAARLYGRIAAVHTYAGRYGEAQRHWRAAIAGHRRNGDVAAHARALSELARVQEYAGRPEESLHTCHEAVEWARSAQDVRLQAALQLRLADTLERLGDPAAARLHRGAAERMLAKEEQESDPDPAHGANACEIRSASVED
;
A
#
# COMPACT_ATOMS: atom_id res chain seq x y z
N MET A 1 -28.36 -13.55 59.35
CA MET A 1 -28.58 -12.13 59.64
C MET A 1 -27.83 -11.35 58.58
N THR A 2 -28.64 -10.92 57.71
CA THR A 2 -28.72 -9.75 56.82
C THR A 2 -27.70 -9.65 55.70
N ASP A 3 -28.20 -10.13 54.57
CA ASP A 3 -27.89 -9.71 53.22
C ASP A 3 -27.93 -8.19 53.05
N GLN A 4 -26.95 -7.63 52.43
CA GLN A 4 -27.09 -6.35 51.71
C GLN A 4 -26.50 -6.51 50.31
N ALA A 5 -27.41 -6.60 49.36
CA ALA A 5 -27.15 -6.49 47.94
C ALA A 5 -26.57 -5.09 47.63
N VAL A 6 -25.39 -5.03 47.01
CA VAL A 6 -24.85 -3.83 46.44
C VAL A 6 -25.30 -3.76 44.98
N GLU A 7 -26.21 -2.85 44.71
CA GLU A 7 -26.60 -2.43 43.37
C GLU A 7 -25.35 -1.91 42.62
N THR A 8 -24.97 -2.57 41.54
CA THR A 8 -24.03 -2.06 40.57
C THR A 8 -24.75 -1.02 39.72
N GLY A 9 -24.59 0.24 40.11
CA GLY A 9 -24.92 1.36 39.24
C GLY A 9 -24.11 1.31 37.96
N GLY A 10 -24.79 1.26 36.82
CA GLY A 10 -24.21 1.45 35.52
C GLY A 10 -23.63 2.88 35.38
N GLY A 11 -22.34 3.02 35.64
CA GLY A 11 -21.61 4.23 35.31
C GLY A 11 -21.49 4.34 33.82
N GLU A 12 -22.17 5.31 33.23
CA GLU A 12 -21.88 5.80 31.89
C GLU A 12 -20.40 6.20 31.83
N LEU A 13 -19.67 5.58 30.89
CA LEU A 13 -18.30 5.98 30.58
C LEU A 13 -18.31 7.47 30.22
N PRO A 14 -17.39 8.28 30.77
CA PRO A 14 -17.32 9.70 30.42
C PRO A 14 -17.10 9.82 28.91
N GLU A 15 -17.96 10.60 28.26
CA GLU A 15 -17.80 10.97 26.84
C GLU A 15 -16.35 11.39 26.62
N SER A 16 -15.68 10.67 25.72
CA SER A 16 -14.33 11.00 25.30
C SER A 16 -14.34 12.49 24.91
N LYS A 17 -13.41 13.27 25.49
CA LYS A 17 -13.19 14.66 25.12
C LYS A 17 -12.87 14.69 23.62
N ARG A 18 -13.89 14.83 22.77
CA ARG A 18 -13.75 15.06 21.35
C ARG A 18 -12.94 16.34 21.20
N ASN A 19 -11.90 16.28 20.38
CA ASN A 19 -11.14 17.46 19.97
C ASN A 19 -12.15 18.48 19.41
N PRO A 20 -12.32 19.68 20.01
CA PRO A 20 -13.29 20.67 19.55
C PRO A 20 -13.03 21.11 18.11
N ALA A 21 -11.81 20.93 17.58
CA ALA A 21 -11.47 21.17 16.18
C ALA A 21 -12.01 20.12 15.19
N ALA A 22 -12.43 18.93 15.67
CA ALA A 22 -12.94 17.87 14.80
C ALA A 22 -14.47 17.94 14.56
N ALA A 23 -15.19 18.81 15.27
CA ALA A 23 -16.66 18.82 15.24
C ALA A 23 -17.27 19.78 14.20
N ASP A 24 -16.53 20.77 13.67
CA ASP A 24 -17.01 21.72 12.67
C ASP A 24 -15.85 22.10 11.73
N ASP A 25 -15.69 21.34 10.67
CA ASP A 25 -14.66 21.57 9.63
C ASP A 25 -15.09 22.72 8.69
N HIS A 26 -15.49 23.85 9.27
CA HIS A 26 -15.79 25.04 8.49
C HIS A 26 -14.50 25.82 8.24
N PHE A 27 -14.11 25.87 6.96
CA PHE A 27 -13.04 26.71 6.47
C PHE A 27 -13.26 28.18 6.90
N LEU A 28 -12.22 28.84 7.40
CA LEU A 28 -12.31 30.20 7.93
C LEU A 28 -11.49 31.18 7.12
N GLY A 29 -12.12 32.30 6.79
CA GLY A 29 -11.46 33.42 6.12
C GLY A 29 -11.12 33.14 4.66
N ARG A 30 -10.09 33.83 4.15
CA ARG A 30 -9.57 33.68 2.76
C ARG A 30 -10.61 33.96 1.67
N THR A 31 -11.64 34.75 1.99
CA THR A 31 -12.72 35.05 1.03
C THR A 31 -12.21 35.82 -0.18
N ARG A 32 -11.19 36.68 0.01
CA ARG A 32 -10.54 37.41 -1.07
C ARG A 32 -9.78 36.50 -1.99
N GLU A 33 -8.92 35.62 -1.47
CA GLU A 33 -8.12 34.68 -2.22
C GLU A 33 -9.01 33.67 -2.98
N LEU A 34 -10.07 33.15 -2.34
CA LEU A 34 -11.07 32.28 -3.01
C LEU A 34 -11.76 33.02 -4.16
N LYS A 35 -12.14 34.28 -3.97
CA LYS A 35 -12.77 35.08 -5.04
C LYS A 35 -11.82 35.33 -6.20
N GLU A 36 -10.54 35.61 -5.93
CA GLU A 36 -9.49 35.80 -6.94
C GLU A 36 -9.28 34.51 -7.74
N LEU A 37 -9.11 33.36 -7.06
CA LEU A 37 -8.93 32.05 -7.70
C LEU A 37 -10.15 31.66 -8.57
N ARG A 38 -11.38 31.89 -8.09
CA ARG A 38 -12.59 31.64 -8.86
C ARG A 38 -12.69 32.55 -10.09
N ALA A 39 -12.37 33.82 -9.96
CA ALA A 39 -12.34 34.74 -11.08
C ALA A 39 -11.30 34.32 -12.14
N ASP A 40 -10.18 33.73 -11.74
CA ASP A 40 -9.21 33.19 -12.68
C ASP A 40 -9.71 31.95 -13.42
N ILE A 41 -10.54 31.11 -12.77
CA ILE A 41 -11.21 29.97 -13.41
C ILE A 41 -12.24 30.49 -14.44
N GLU A 42 -13.07 31.47 -14.06
CA GLU A 42 -14.11 32.04 -14.94
C GLU A 42 -13.51 32.75 -16.16
N ARG A 43 -12.42 33.49 -16.02
CA ARG A 43 -11.71 34.13 -17.14
C ARG A 43 -11.22 33.12 -18.17
N ALA A 44 -10.88 31.91 -17.75
CA ALA A 44 -10.48 30.84 -18.65
C ALA A 44 -11.59 30.44 -19.62
N GLY A 45 -12.81 30.39 -19.14
CA GLY A 45 -14.00 30.15 -20.01
C GLY A 45 -14.20 31.23 -21.09
N LEU A 46 -13.81 32.49 -20.82
CA LEU A 46 -13.86 33.58 -21.76
C LEU A 46 -12.75 33.54 -22.81
N ASP A 47 -11.56 33.09 -22.49
CA ASP A 47 -10.43 32.93 -23.42
C ASP A 47 -10.72 31.84 -24.47
N THR A 48 -11.46 30.79 -24.10
CA THR A 48 -11.95 29.75 -25.01
C THR A 48 -13.00 30.29 -26.00
N LEU A 49 -13.79 31.25 -25.59
CA LEU A 49 -14.77 31.92 -26.47
C LEU A 49 -14.10 32.84 -27.49
N SER A 50 -12.88 33.36 -27.23
CA SER A 50 -12.09 34.17 -28.16
C SER A 50 -11.33 33.39 -29.23
N GLY A 51 -11.51 32.08 -29.30
CA GLY A 51 -10.91 31.19 -30.33
C GLY A 51 -9.43 30.82 -30.11
N ARG A 52 -8.80 31.25 -29.02
CA ARG A 52 -7.47 30.80 -28.60
C ARG A 52 -7.61 29.67 -27.59
N LYS A 53 -7.59 28.42 -28.03
CA LYS A 53 -7.49 27.27 -27.13
C LYS A 53 -6.08 27.23 -26.54
N ALA A 54 -5.97 27.26 -25.20
CA ALA A 54 -4.74 26.90 -24.53
C ALA A 54 -4.42 25.42 -24.83
N PRO A 55 -3.19 25.08 -25.19
CA PRO A 55 -2.84 23.69 -25.54
C PRO A 55 -2.77 22.76 -24.33
N ARG A 56 -2.73 23.26 -23.10
CA ARG A 56 -2.59 22.50 -21.86
C ARG A 56 -3.57 22.96 -20.78
N ALA A 57 -3.70 22.13 -19.74
CA ALA A 57 -4.49 22.48 -18.56
C ALA A 57 -3.95 23.74 -17.86
N ARG A 58 -4.86 24.54 -17.32
CA ARG A 58 -4.51 25.69 -16.52
C ARG A 58 -4.03 25.28 -15.14
N VAL A 59 -2.96 25.93 -14.66
CA VAL A 59 -2.41 25.70 -13.32
C VAL A 59 -2.69 26.90 -12.43
N LEU A 60 -3.49 26.70 -11.35
CA LEU A 60 -3.62 27.63 -10.25
C LEU A 60 -2.63 27.23 -9.16
N LEU A 61 -1.71 28.12 -8.83
CA LEU A 61 -0.70 27.88 -7.81
C LEU A 61 -1.09 28.57 -6.50
N ILE A 62 -1.30 27.78 -5.44
CA ILE A 62 -1.45 28.28 -4.08
C ILE A 62 -0.10 28.18 -3.38
N ALA A 63 0.57 29.31 -3.21
CA ALA A 63 1.91 29.40 -2.62
C ALA A 63 1.87 30.11 -1.26
N GLY A 64 2.85 29.81 -0.40
CA GLY A 64 2.96 30.49 0.89
C GLY A 64 3.89 29.75 1.85
N ARG A 65 4.21 30.41 2.97
CA ARG A 65 5.05 29.83 4.02
C ARG A 65 4.41 28.60 4.64
N PRO A 66 5.19 27.62 5.15
CA PRO A 66 4.65 26.51 5.92
C PRO A 66 3.72 26.99 7.05
N GLY A 67 2.57 26.34 7.19
CA GLY A 67 1.57 26.69 8.18
C GLY A 67 0.68 27.90 7.84
N SER A 68 0.69 28.40 6.59
CA SER A 68 -0.20 29.48 6.12
C SER A 68 -1.61 29.02 5.74
N GLY A 69 -1.87 27.71 5.72
CA GLY A 69 -3.18 27.15 5.36
C GLY A 69 -3.37 26.91 3.86
N ARG A 70 -2.29 26.65 3.11
CA ARG A 70 -2.32 26.37 1.67
C ARG A 70 -3.24 25.24 1.29
N THR A 71 -3.01 24.07 1.87
CA THR A 71 -3.81 22.85 1.63
C THR A 71 -5.28 23.07 1.98
N ALA A 72 -5.57 23.75 3.10
CA ALA A 72 -6.94 24.05 3.51
C ALA A 72 -7.66 24.97 2.50
N LEU A 73 -6.96 25.98 1.95
CA LEU A 73 -7.51 26.83 0.89
C LEU A 73 -7.74 26.04 -0.40
N ALA A 74 -6.81 25.17 -0.77
CA ALA A 74 -6.95 24.34 -1.97
C ALA A 74 -8.14 23.39 -1.87
N GLU A 75 -8.31 22.69 -0.75
CA GLU A 75 -9.46 21.81 -0.52
C GLU A 75 -10.78 22.57 -0.52
N GLU A 76 -10.82 23.76 0.10
CA GLU A 76 -12.03 24.59 0.06
C GLU A 76 -12.35 25.07 -1.36
N LEU A 77 -11.35 25.49 -2.13
CA LEU A 77 -11.54 25.85 -3.54
C LEU A 77 -12.10 24.64 -4.33
N VAL A 78 -11.46 23.49 -4.18
CA VAL A 78 -11.90 22.24 -4.83
C VAL A 78 -13.34 21.91 -4.45
N ARG A 79 -13.71 22.00 -3.17
CA ARG A 79 -15.09 21.78 -2.69
C ARG A 79 -16.10 22.70 -3.37
N GLN A 80 -15.72 23.96 -3.61
CA GLN A 80 -16.60 24.95 -4.24
C GLN A 80 -16.76 24.73 -5.75
N VAL A 81 -15.72 24.27 -6.46
CA VAL A 81 -15.72 24.19 -7.91
C VAL A 81 -15.84 22.77 -8.48
N ALA A 82 -15.79 21.74 -7.64
CA ALA A 82 -15.85 20.33 -8.05
C ALA A 82 -17.02 19.98 -8.96
N HIS A 83 -18.18 20.61 -8.73
CA HIS A 83 -19.39 20.37 -9.51
C HIS A 83 -19.30 20.81 -10.99
N HIS A 84 -18.26 21.56 -11.37
CA HIS A 84 -17.99 21.93 -12.77
C HIS A 84 -17.17 20.87 -13.53
N TYR A 85 -16.64 19.85 -12.83
CA TYR A 85 -15.78 18.81 -13.39
C TYR A 85 -16.49 17.46 -13.31
N GLU A 86 -17.08 17.04 -14.43
CA GLU A 86 -17.97 15.87 -14.51
C GLU A 86 -17.23 14.56 -14.25
N ASP A 87 -15.93 14.48 -14.63
CA ASP A 87 -15.08 13.32 -14.39
C ASP A 87 -14.44 13.31 -13.00
N GLY A 88 -14.81 14.26 -12.14
CA GLY A 88 -14.50 14.28 -10.73
C GLY A 88 -13.19 14.97 -10.36
N VAL A 89 -12.77 14.73 -9.12
CA VAL A 89 -11.60 15.35 -8.50
C VAL A 89 -10.55 14.28 -8.20
N LEU A 90 -9.39 14.44 -8.78
CA LEU A 90 -8.21 13.62 -8.51
C LEU A 90 -7.29 14.33 -7.52
N ARG A 91 -6.84 13.63 -6.50
CA ARG A 91 -5.97 14.17 -5.46
C ARG A 91 -4.67 13.38 -5.41
N ALA A 92 -3.56 14.11 -5.37
CA ALA A 92 -2.25 13.51 -5.17
C ALA A 92 -1.40 14.40 -4.28
N ARG A 93 -0.64 13.78 -3.40
CA ARG A 93 0.36 14.46 -2.57
C ARG A 93 1.74 14.25 -3.19
N LEU A 94 2.45 15.35 -3.46
CA LEU A 94 3.74 15.33 -4.14
C LEU A 94 4.94 15.33 -3.19
N SER A 95 4.72 15.49 -1.89
CA SER A 95 5.77 15.29 -0.88
C SER A 95 5.24 14.52 0.33
N GLU A 96 6.10 13.74 0.95
CA GLU A 96 5.82 13.16 2.27
C GLU A 96 5.75 14.29 3.32
N PRO A 97 5.11 14.09 4.48
CA PRO A 97 5.03 15.12 5.52
C PRO A 97 6.39 15.67 5.95
N ASP A 98 7.45 14.90 5.75
CA ASP A 98 8.83 15.31 6.05
C ASP A 98 9.47 16.18 4.97
N GLY A 99 8.75 16.51 3.91
CA GLY A 99 9.23 17.30 2.78
C GLY A 99 10.01 16.49 1.73
N THR A 100 10.16 15.18 1.91
CA THR A 100 10.77 14.31 0.91
C THR A 100 9.86 14.21 -0.32
N PRO A 101 10.35 14.45 -1.55
CA PRO A 101 9.53 14.33 -2.74
C PRO A 101 8.97 12.89 -2.89
N VAL A 102 7.69 12.79 -3.21
CA VAL A 102 7.10 11.52 -3.62
C VAL A 102 7.56 11.22 -5.06
N PRO A 103 8.05 10.02 -5.37
CA PRO A 103 8.41 9.68 -6.73
C PRO A 103 7.22 9.83 -7.68
N THR A 104 7.41 10.47 -8.83
CA THR A 104 6.35 10.74 -9.83
C THR A 104 5.69 9.44 -10.30
N GLU A 105 6.46 8.35 -10.39
CA GLU A 105 5.96 7.00 -10.65
C GLU A 105 4.82 6.60 -9.70
N ARG A 106 4.97 6.87 -8.41
CA ARG A 106 3.93 6.54 -7.41
C ARG A 106 2.71 7.42 -7.57
N THR A 107 2.90 8.71 -7.72
CA THR A 107 1.81 9.68 -7.93
C THR A 107 1.01 9.35 -9.20
N ALA A 108 1.71 9.05 -10.31
CA ALA A 108 1.05 8.66 -11.55
C ALA A 108 0.21 7.38 -11.38
N ARG A 109 0.71 6.39 -10.63
CA ARG A 109 -0.07 5.16 -10.32
C ARG A 109 -1.32 5.46 -9.51
N GLU A 110 -1.22 6.32 -8.50
CA GLU A 110 -2.36 6.73 -7.68
C GLU A 110 -3.43 7.42 -8.55
N LEU A 111 -3.01 8.32 -9.42
CA LEU A 111 -3.92 9.01 -10.37
C LEU A 111 -4.56 8.04 -11.37
N LEU A 112 -3.77 7.15 -12.00
CA LEU A 112 -4.30 6.14 -12.93
C LEU A 112 -5.28 5.18 -12.23
N THR A 113 -4.99 4.78 -11.01
CA THR A 113 -5.90 3.95 -10.21
C THR A 113 -7.22 4.67 -9.94
N ALA A 114 -7.17 5.96 -9.60
CA ALA A 114 -8.36 6.79 -9.39
C ALA A 114 -9.17 6.97 -10.70
N LEU A 115 -8.49 6.98 -11.85
CA LEU A 115 -9.11 7.02 -13.18
C LEU A 115 -9.66 5.65 -13.64
N GLY A 116 -9.40 4.56 -12.88
CA GLY A 116 -9.77 3.20 -13.28
C GLY A 116 -8.95 2.64 -14.44
N LEU A 117 -7.74 3.18 -14.67
CA LEU A 117 -6.84 2.79 -15.75
C LEU A 117 -5.81 1.77 -15.28
N PRO A 118 -5.29 0.90 -16.18
CA PRO A 118 -4.30 -0.09 -15.83
C PRO A 118 -2.97 0.55 -15.41
N THR A 119 -2.37 0.00 -14.36
CA THR A 119 -1.10 0.47 -13.80
C THR A 119 -0.09 -0.67 -13.73
N PRO A 120 0.63 -0.99 -14.82
CA PRO A 120 1.61 -2.07 -14.82
C PRO A 120 2.67 -1.86 -13.72
N PRO A 121 2.94 -2.83 -12.84
CA PRO A 121 3.83 -2.64 -11.69
C PRO A 121 5.26 -2.20 -12.03
N GLY A 122 5.75 -2.60 -13.20
CA GLY A 122 7.10 -2.31 -13.66
C GLY A 122 7.21 -1.17 -14.68
N ALA A 123 6.11 -0.44 -14.96
CA ALA A 123 6.13 0.66 -15.94
C ALA A 123 7.09 1.78 -15.49
N ALA A 124 7.79 2.38 -16.46
CA ALA A 124 8.69 3.49 -16.22
C ALA A 124 7.92 4.77 -15.88
N GLU A 125 8.60 5.74 -15.26
CA GLU A 125 8.01 7.03 -14.88
C GLU A 125 7.41 7.77 -16.06
N ASP A 126 8.14 7.85 -17.18
CA ASP A 126 7.68 8.50 -18.41
C ASP A 126 6.45 7.81 -19.01
N GLU A 127 6.42 6.47 -18.99
CA GLU A 127 5.32 5.64 -19.47
C GLU A 127 4.05 5.90 -18.64
N LEU A 128 4.18 5.97 -17.32
CA LEU A 128 3.07 6.26 -16.42
C LEU A 128 2.59 7.71 -16.53
N GLY A 129 3.52 8.68 -16.65
CA GLY A 129 3.19 10.09 -16.88
C GLY A 129 2.44 10.28 -18.20
N GLN A 130 2.87 9.61 -19.27
CA GLN A 130 2.16 9.61 -20.53
C GLN A 130 0.75 9.00 -20.41
N ALA A 131 0.61 7.87 -19.72
CA ALA A 131 -0.69 7.23 -19.49
C ALA A 131 -1.65 8.13 -18.70
N VAL A 132 -1.15 8.92 -17.75
CA VAL A 132 -1.97 9.93 -17.02
C VAL A 132 -2.47 11.00 -18.00
N ARG A 133 -1.59 11.55 -18.84
CA ARG A 133 -1.98 12.57 -19.83
C ARG A 133 -3.01 12.05 -20.84
N GLU A 134 -2.79 10.84 -21.37
CA GLU A 134 -3.73 10.17 -22.27
C GLU A 134 -5.06 9.87 -21.59
N GLY A 135 -5.03 9.39 -20.34
CA GLY A 135 -6.22 9.13 -19.56
C GLY A 135 -7.05 10.37 -19.24
N LEU A 136 -6.45 11.55 -19.26
CA LEU A 136 -7.11 12.85 -19.02
C LEU A 136 -7.44 13.61 -20.30
N ALA A 137 -6.96 13.20 -21.48
CA ALA A 137 -7.06 13.95 -22.72
C ALA A 137 -8.52 14.28 -23.14
N GLU A 138 -9.44 13.36 -22.87
CA GLU A 138 -10.88 13.49 -23.22
C GLU A 138 -11.76 13.72 -21.98
N ARG A 139 -11.16 14.02 -20.82
CA ARG A 139 -11.87 14.16 -19.56
C ARG A 139 -11.91 15.61 -19.09
N ARG A 140 -12.97 15.93 -18.35
CA ARG A 140 -13.13 17.21 -17.66
C ARG A 140 -12.96 16.99 -16.16
N ALA A 141 -11.69 16.93 -15.72
CA ALA A 141 -11.31 16.61 -14.35
C ALA A 141 -10.57 17.76 -13.66
N LEU A 142 -10.65 17.79 -12.32
CA LEU A 142 -9.87 18.67 -11.48
C LEU A 142 -8.78 17.87 -10.79
N LEU A 143 -7.50 18.29 -10.94
CA LEU A 143 -6.36 17.71 -10.25
C LEU A 143 -5.93 18.61 -9.10
N LEU A 144 -5.94 18.09 -7.89
CA LEU A 144 -5.30 18.73 -6.73
C LEU A 144 -3.95 18.07 -6.47
N LEU A 145 -2.88 18.82 -6.71
CA LEU A 145 -1.49 18.39 -6.50
C LEU A 145 -0.94 19.12 -5.25
N ASP A 146 -0.99 18.44 -4.11
CA ASP A 146 -0.64 19.04 -2.82
C ASP A 146 0.86 18.89 -2.50
N ASP A 147 1.44 19.91 -1.84
CA ASP A 147 2.84 19.97 -1.41
C ASP A 147 3.87 19.68 -2.52
N ALA A 148 3.71 20.31 -3.69
CA ALA A 148 4.68 20.23 -4.77
C ALA A 148 6.02 20.84 -4.37
N VAL A 149 7.11 20.08 -4.56
CA VAL A 149 8.49 20.49 -4.24
C VAL A 149 9.16 21.13 -5.45
N SER A 150 8.88 20.63 -6.67
CA SER A 150 9.47 21.13 -7.90
C SER A 150 8.44 21.29 -9.02
N ALA A 151 8.79 22.12 -10.00
CA ALA A 151 8.00 22.30 -11.21
C ALA A 151 7.94 21.01 -12.06
N GLU A 152 9.02 20.23 -12.07
CA GLU A 152 9.12 18.98 -12.84
C GLU A 152 8.10 17.94 -12.40
N GLN A 153 7.87 17.81 -11.07
CA GLN A 153 6.84 16.92 -10.53
C GLN A 153 5.44 17.24 -11.06
N VAL A 154 5.14 18.54 -11.19
CA VAL A 154 3.84 19.01 -11.69
C VAL A 154 3.77 18.88 -13.21
N ASP A 155 4.81 19.29 -13.94
CA ASP A 155 4.83 19.30 -15.42
C ASP A 155 4.64 17.89 -16.00
N THR A 156 5.25 16.88 -15.39
CA THR A 156 5.09 15.47 -15.80
C THR A 156 3.64 14.98 -15.74
N LEU A 157 2.83 15.54 -14.84
CA LEU A 157 1.44 15.14 -14.59
C LEU A 157 0.42 16.08 -15.25
N LEU A 158 0.86 17.17 -15.91
CA LEU A 158 -0.04 18.15 -16.51
C LEU A 158 -0.80 17.55 -17.69
N PRO A 159 -2.16 17.63 -17.69
CA PRO A 159 -2.96 17.23 -18.83
C PRO A 159 -2.70 18.12 -20.05
N ASP A 160 -2.65 17.52 -21.24
CA ASP A 160 -2.53 18.22 -22.52
C ASP A 160 -3.92 18.66 -23.06
N THR A 161 -4.83 19.02 -22.15
CA THR A 161 -6.20 19.47 -22.48
C THR A 161 -6.58 20.70 -21.65
N PRO A 162 -7.21 21.72 -22.23
CA PRO A 162 -7.71 22.87 -21.49
C PRO A 162 -8.96 22.61 -20.66
N GLU A 163 -9.59 21.45 -20.83
CA GLU A 163 -10.82 21.07 -20.11
C GLU A 163 -10.54 20.67 -18.66
N CYS A 164 -9.28 20.33 -18.34
CA CYS A 164 -8.85 20.02 -16.98
C CYS A 164 -8.36 21.29 -16.26
N LEU A 165 -8.56 21.31 -14.93
CA LEU A 165 -7.99 22.31 -14.03
C LEU A 165 -6.97 21.63 -13.12
N VAL A 166 -5.79 22.25 -12.96
CA VAL A 166 -4.79 21.81 -11.96
C VAL A 166 -4.70 22.86 -10.87
N VAL A 167 -4.89 22.44 -9.62
CA VAL A 167 -4.65 23.24 -8.42
C VAL A 167 -3.38 22.67 -7.78
N ALA A 168 -2.28 23.41 -7.90
CA ALA A 168 -0.99 23.04 -7.32
C ALA A 168 -0.76 23.82 -6.01
N VAL A 169 -0.32 23.12 -4.97
CA VAL A 169 0.05 23.70 -3.68
C VAL A 169 1.56 23.59 -3.50
N SER A 170 2.26 24.69 -3.25
CA SER A 170 3.72 24.68 -3.10
C SER A 170 4.23 25.65 -2.04
N GLY A 171 5.42 25.38 -1.50
CA GLY A 171 6.15 26.27 -0.61
C GLY A 171 6.77 27.49 -1.33
N GLY A 172 6.94 27.40 -2.66
CA GLY A 172 7.59 28.39 -3.48
C GLY A 172 6.97 28.51 -4.88
N PRO A 173 7.53 29.37 -5.73
CA PRO A 173 7.09 29.53 -7.10
C PRO A 173 7.49 28.28 -7.93
N LEU A 174 6.55 27.74 -8.68
CA LEU A 174 6.81 26.65 -9.63
C LEU A 174 7.31 27.25 -10.95
N THR A 175 8.56 27.73 -10.95
CA THR A 175 9.17 28.33 -12.14
C THR A 175 9.43 27.28 -13.21
N GLY A 176 9.06 27.59 -14.46
CA GLY A 176 9.23 26.68 -15.61
C GLY A 176 7.91 26.12 -16.14
N ILE A 177 6.82 26.20 -15.40
CA ILE A 177 5.49 25.83 -15.89
C ILE A 177 4.86 27.06 -16.57
N ALA A 178 4.41 26.89 -17.81
CA ALA A 178 3.70 27.95 -18.53
C ALA A 178 2.31 28.21 -17.93
N ASP A 179 1.86 29.47 -18.02
CA ASP A 179 0.51 29.90 -17.60
C ASP A 179 0.11 29.61 -16.14
N VAL A 180 1.08 29.60 -15.22
CA VAL A 180 0.79 29.51 -13.78
C VAL A 180 0.15 30.80 -13.26
N ARG A 181 -0.96 30.68 -12.57
CA ARG A 181 -1.63 31.80 -11.86
C ARG A 181 -1.35 31.68 -10.36
N PRO A 182 -0.42 32.50 -9.84
CA PRO A 182 -0.02 32.41 -8.44
C PRO A 182 -1.00 33.15 -7.50
N CYS A 183 -1.44 32.45 -6.45
CA CYS A 183 -2.10 33.02 -5.28
C CYS A 183 -1.18 32.86 -4.07
N THR A 184 -0.55 33.94 -3.63
CA THR A 184 0.41 33.89 -2.52
C THR A 184 -0.29 34.21 -1.21
N LEU A 185 -0.19 33.30 -0.22
CA LEU A 185 -0.83 33.43 1.08
C LEU A 185 0.03 34.18 2.10
N GLY A 186 -0.54 35.24 2.64
CA GLY A 186 -0.08 35.90 3.86
C GLY A 186 -0.71 35.32 5.13
N GLY A 187 -0.76 36.11 6.21
CA GLY A 187 -1.56 35.82 7.42
C GLY A 187 -3.07 35.91 7.14
N LEU A 188 -3.88 35.36 8.04
CA LEU A 188 -5.33 35.64 8.06
C LEU A 188 -5.61 37.11 8.41
N ASP A 189 -6.72 37.62 7.91
CA ASP A 189 -7.24 38.89 8.40
C ASP A 189 -7.63 38.78 9.89
N THR A 190 -7.64 39.91 10.60
CA THR A 190 -7.86 39.94 12.06
C THR A 190 -9.17 39.26 12.46
N LYS A 191 -10.25 39.48 11.70
CA LYS A 191 -11.56 38.89 12.01
C LYS A 191 -11.51 37.36 11.94
N SER A 192 -11.01 36.83 10.85
CA SER A 192 -10.87 35.38 10.64
C SER A 192 -9.90 34.72 11.63
N ALA A 193 -8.81 35.44 11.99
CA ALA A 193 -7.85 34.99 12.99
C ALA A 193 -8.47 34.90 14.40
N LEU A 194 -9.28 35.91 14.79
CA LEU A 194 -10.02 35.90 16.07
C LEU A 194 -11.08 34.78 16.09
N GLU A 195 -11.75 34.55 14.98
CA GLU A 195 -12.72 33.46 14.85
C GLU A 195 -12.03 32.10 15.00
N LEU A 196 -10.84 31.93 14.41
CA LEU A 196 -10.02 30.70 14.59
C LEU A 196 -9.62 30.51 16.05
N LEU A 197 -9.14 31.57 16.75
CA LEU A 197 -8.83 31.50 18.18
C LEU A 197 -10.04 31.16 19.04
N THR A 198 -11.22 31.68 18.69
CA THR A 198 -12.47 31.45 19.40
C THR A 198 -12.85 29.94 19.43
N ARG A 199 -12.54 29.18 18.36
CA ARG A 199 -12.78 27.74 18.31
C ARG A 199 -12.01 26.96 19.38
N TYR A 200 -10.81 27.37 19.70
CA TYR A 200 -9.95 26.70 20.68
C TYR A 200 -10.18 27.22 22.12
N THR A 201 -10.54 28.48 22.27
CA THR A 201 -10.61 29.14 23.60
C THR A 201 -12.02 29.36 24.11
N GLY A 202 -13.01 29.22 23.23
CA GLY A 202 -14.39 29.66 23.48
C GLY A 202 -14.55 31.20 23.29
N ALA A 203 -15.75 31.60 22.89
CA ALA A 203 -16.07 33.02 22.58
C ALA A 203 -15.82 34.00 23.72
N VAL A 204 -16.14 33.60 24.94
CA VAL A 204 -16.07 34.47 26.14
C VAL A 204 -14.66 35.04 26.34
N ARG A 205 -13.61 34.21 26.21
CA ARG A 205 -12.22 34.66 26.45
C ARG A 205 -11.74 35.73 25.47
N ILE A 206 -12.20 35.64 24.23
CA ILE A 206 -11.85 36.57 23.16
C ILE A 206 -12.66 37.87 23.31
N THR A 207 -13.93 37.78 23.68
CA THR A 207 -14.83 38.94 23.81
C THR A 207 -14.58 39.77 25.10
N VAL A 208 -14.01 39.18 26.15
CA VAL A 208 -13.68 39.88 27.41
C VAL A 208 -12.50 40.83 27.20
N ASP A 209 -11.50 40.49 26.40
CA ASP A 209 -10.38 41.38 26.11
C ASP A 209 -10.03 41.32 24.60
N PRO A 210 -10.79 42.05 23.77
CA PRO A 210 -10.58 42.06 22.32
C PRO A 210 -9.20 42.61 21.92
N ARG A 211 -8.70 43.64 22.66
CA ARG A 211 -7.39 44.22 22.35
C ARG A 211 -6.24 43.26 22.60
N ALA A 212 -6.31 42.47 23.67
CA ALA A 212 -5.32 41.43 23.91
C ALA A 212 -5.39 40.34 22.86
N ALA A 213 -6.59 39.97 22.40
CA ALA A 213 -6.79 38.97 21.35
C ALA A 213 -6.24 39.47 19.99
N GLU A 214 -6.50 40.75 19.64
CA GLU A 214 -5.91 41.38 18.44
C GLU A 214 -4.38 41.44 18.55
N GLY A 215 -3.85 41.80 19.71
CA GLY A 215 -2.42 41.81 19.97
C GLY A 215 -1.78 40.43 19.87
N LEU A 216 -2.49 39.33 20.20
CA LEU A 216 -2.03 37.98 20.01
C LEU A 216 -2.01 37.61 18.53
N VAL A 217 -3.04 38.00 17.75
CA VAL A 217 -3.06 37.84 16.31
C VAL A 217 -1.89 38.50 15.61
N GLU A 218 -1.56 39.76 16.02
CA GLU A 218 -0.41 40.49 15.49
C GLU A 218 0.91 39.75 15.77
N VAL A 219 1.12 39.29 17.01
CA VAL A 219 2.34 38.56 17.40
C VAL A 219 2.46 37.23 16.62
N CYS A 220 1.34 36.55 16.32
CA CYS A 220 1.29 35.38 15.48
C CYS A 220 1.33 35.73 13.98
N ALA A 221 1.39 37.01 13.58
CA ALA A 221 1.33 37.52 12.21
C ALA A 221 0.14 36.93 11.41
N GLY A 222 -0.97 36.66 12.09
CA GLY A 222 -2.14 36.04 11.48
C GLY A 222 -1.87 34.61 10.91
N GLN A 223 -0.74 33.97 11.22
CA GLN A 223 -0.37 32.65 10.68
C GLN A 223 -1.25 31.55 11.29
N PRO A 224 -2.05 30.79 10.48
CA PRO A 224 -3.01 29.82 10.99
C PRO A 224 -2.38 28.82 11.96
N ALA A 225 -1.24 28.20 11.59
CA ALA A 225 -0.58 27.22 12.44
C ALA A 225 -0.12 27.79 13.79
N ALA A 226 0.38 29.02 13.81
CA ALA A 226 0.74 29.71 15.07
C ALA A 226 -0.49 30.00 15.94
N LEU A 227 -1.61 30.41 15.31
CA LEU A 227 -2.87 30.67 16.01
C LEU A 227 -3.49 29.37 16.58
N VAL A 228 -3.41 28.27 15.86
CA VAL A 228 -3.85 26.94 16.35
C VAL A 228 -3.06 26.54 17.59
N LEU A 229 -1.73 26.66 17.56
CA LEU A 229 -0.88 26.37 18.72
C LEU A 229 -1.15 27.31 19.90
N ALA A 230 -1.29 28.60 19.63
CA ALA A 230 -1.62 29.59 20.68
C ALA A 230 -3.01 29.31 21.30
N GLY A 231 -3.99 28.95 20.46
CA GLY A 231 -5.34 28.56 20.90
C GLY A 231 -5.32 27.26 21.72
N GLY A 232 -4.56 26.25 21.28
CA GLY A 232 -4.37 25.00 22.04
C GLY A 232 -3.72 25.23 23.39
N TRP A 233 -2.68 26.10 23.47
CA TRP A 233 -2.08 26.50 24.74
C TRP A 233 -3.07 27.17 25.66
N LEU A 234 -3.84 28.16 25.16
CA LEU A 234 -4.88 28.84 25.94
C LEU A 234 -5.97 27.85 26.39
N GLY A 235 -6.37 26.89 25.57
CA GLY A 235 -7.32 25.83 25.92
C GLY A 235 -6.84 24.98 27.09
N ALA A 236 -5.56 24.61 27.09
CA ALA A 236 -4.92 23.86 28.17
C ALA A 236 -4.69 24.68 29.43
N HIS A 237 -4.68 26.03 29.35
CA HIS A 237 -4.47 26.95 30.46
C HIS A 237 -5.71 27.87 30.70
N PRO A 238 -6.82 27.35 31.20
CA PRO A 238 -8.07 28.12 31.33
C PRO A 238 -7.97 29.35 32.23
N LYS A 239 -7.01 29.37 33.12
CA LYS A 239 -6.76 30.53 34.05
C LYS A 239 -5.81 31.59 33.49
N ALA A 240 -5.09 31.30 32.41
CA ALA A 240 -4.16 32.26 31.83
C ALA A 240 -4.90 33.35 31.04
N ALA A 241 -4.51 34.62 31.18
CA ALA A 241 -5.08 35.69 30.37
C ALA A 241 -4.48 35.69 28.94
N VAL A 242 -5.27 36.08 27.94
CA VAL A 242 -4.81 36.25 26.55
C VAL A 242 -3.69 37.29 26.47
N ALA A 243 -3.81 38.37 27.27
CA ALA A 243 -2.81 39.44 27.38
C ALA A 243 -1.45 38.93 27.86
N ASP A 244 -1.42 37.97 28.79
CA ASP A 244 -0.17 37.39 29.31
C ASP A 244 0.54 36.54 28.25
N LEU A 245 -0.19 35.75 27.49
CA LEU A 245 0.37 35.01 26.37
C LEU A 245 0.95 35.95 25.32
N ALA A 246 0.19 36.96 24.90
CA ALA A 246 0.65 37.96 23.92
C ALA A 246 1.90 38.71 24.40
N ARG A 247 1.97 39.05 25.68
CA ARG A 247 3.13 39.70 26.31
C ARG A 247 4.33 38.74 26.32
N HIS A 248 4.15 37.51 26.74
CA HIS A 248 5.20 36.49 26.78
C HIS A 248 5.84 36.27 25.41
N LEU A 249 5.00 36.15 24.37
CA LEU A 249 5.47 35.97 22.99
C LEU A 249 6.14 37.22 22.38
N ARG A 250 5.89 38.43 22.94
CA ARG A 250 6.58 39.68 22.53
C ARG A 250 7.91 39.87 23.24
N SER A 251 8.01 39.47 24.52
CA SER A 251 9.17 39.72 25.38
C SER A 251 10.29 38.69 25.20
N GLY A 252 10.09 37.64 24.48
CA GLY A 252 11.13 36.65 24.16
C GLY A 252 12.21 37.29 23.28
N ASP A 253 13.46 37.18 23.70
CA ASP A 253 14.67 37.70 23.04
C ASP A 253 15.02 37.04 21.70
N GLU A 254 14.06 36.32 21.08
CA GLU A 254 14.35 35.47 19.98
C GLU A 254 13.77 35.98 18.66
N ASP A 255 14.69 36.35 17.77
CA ASP A 255 14.47 36.57 16.34
C ASP A 255 14.08 35.26 15.64
N GLY A 256 12.80 34.89 15.69
CA GLY A 256 12.29 33.69 15.04
C GLY A 256 10.91 33.88 14.42
N PRO A 257 10.53 33.06 13.43
CA PRO A 257 9.19 33.13 12.85
C PRO A 257 8.12 32.86 13.92
N PRO A 258 6.94 33.49 13.79
CA PRO A 258 5.86 33.37 14.78
C PRO A 258 5.53 31.94 15.20
N LEU A 259 5.47 31.03 14.24
CA LEU A 259 5.23 29.63 14.51
C LEU A 259 6.27 28.98 15.44
N ALA A 260 7.55 29.30 15.24
CA ALA A 260 8.63 28.75 16.07
C ALA A 260 8.57 29.27 17.52
N ARG A 261 8.20 30.55 17.72
CA ARG A 261 8.06 31.14 19.07
C ARG A 261 6.91 30.47 19.83
N VAL A 262 5.74 30.34 19.23
CA VAL A 262 4.58 29.67 19.86
C VAL A 262 4.88 28.22 20.13
N PHE A 263 5.48 27.50 19.15
CA PHE A 263 5.88 26.11 19.31
C PHE A 263 6.84 25.89 20.47
N ARG A 264 7.86 26.77 20.62
CA ARG A 264 8.83 26.69 21.72
C ARG A 264 8.16 26.85 23.07
N LEU A 265 7.28 27.84 23.23
CA LEU A 265 6.51 28.05 24.46
C LEU A 265 5.74 26.78 24.86
N LEU A 266 5.05 26.14 23.90
CA LEU A 266 4.34 24.88 24.13
C LEU A 266 5.30 23.78 24.53
N TYR A 267 6.39 23.63 23.79
CA TYR A 267 7.40 22.60 24.01
C TYR A 267 8.01 22.68 25.41
N GLU A 268 8.40 23.87 25.85
CA GLU A 268 9.00 24.10 27.18
C GLU A 268 8.02 23.85 28.32
N GLY A 269 6.73 24.09 28.09
CA GLY A 269 5.66 23.81 29.05
C GLY A 269 5.32 22.31 29.21
N LEU A 270 5.79 21.43 28.30
CA LEU A 270 5.51 20.00 28.37
C LEU A 270 6.37 19.31 29.45
N PRO A 271 5.84 18.25 30.09
CA PRO A 271 6.64 17.34 30.92
C PRO A 271 7.82 16.74 30.13
N SER A 272 8.93 16.45 30.79
CA SER A 272 10.17 15.95 30.15
C SER A 272 9.95 14.70 29.29
N ALA A 273 9.11 13.78 29.75
CA ALA A 273 8.76 12.57 28.99
C ALA A 273 7.97 12.89 27.71
N ALA A 274 7.02 13.84 27.79
CA ALA A 274 6.24 14.30 26.64
C ALA A 274 7.14 15.08 25.65
N ARG A 275 8.01 15.96 26.12
CA ARG A 275 9.00 16.65 25.25
C ARG A 275 9.84 15.65 24.48
N ARG A 276 10.38 14.64 25.15
CA ARG A 276 11.16 13.60 24.49
C ARG A 276 10.34 12.83 23.47
N MET A 277 9.10 12.43 23.80
CA MET A 277 8.22 11.77 22.84
C MET A 277 7.98 12.66 21.62
N LEU A 278 7.63 13.94 21.81
CA LEU A 278 7.35 14.86 20.71
C LEU A 278 8.53 15.01 19.75
N ARG A 279 9.77 15.14 20.25
CA ARG A 279 10.98 15.18 19.41
C ARG A 279 11.13 13.91 18.59
N LEU A 280 10.95 12.73 19.24
CA LEU A 280 11.09 11.45 18.58
C LEU A 280 10.03 11.19 17.51
N LEU A 281 8.87 11.89 17.54
CA LEU A 281 7.88 11.81 16.46
C LEU A 281 8.42 12.34 15.12
N SER A 282 9.50 13.13 15.12
CA SER A 282 10.20 13.52 13.88
C SER A 282 10.77 12.33 13.10
N LEU A 283 10.89 11.15 13.74
CA LEU A 283 11.35 9.89 13.16
C LEU A 283 10.19 9.03 12.65
N ALA A 284 8.94 9.47 12.82
CA ALA A 284 7.77 8.70 12.40
C ALA A 284 7.73 8.56 10.86
N PRO A 285 7.60 7.33 10.33
CA PRO A 285 7.55 7.12 8.88
C PRO A 285 6.35 7.83 8.25
N ALA A 286 6.59 8.56 7.16
CA ALA A 286 5.61 9.42 6.48
C ALA A 286 4.94 10.47 7.40
N GLY A 287 5.53 10.80 8.56
CA GLY A 287 4.89 11.66 9.55
C GLY A 287 3.61 11.10 10.17
N LEU A 288 3.30 9.82 9.90
CA LEU A 288 2.10 9.13 10.38
C LEU A 288 2.39 8.38 11.69
N VAL A 289 1.64 8.73 12.72
CA VAL A 289 1.84 8.22 14.08
C VAL A 289 0.59 7.48 14.54
N ASP A 290 0.79 6.32 15.14
CA ASP A 290 -0.20 5.61 15.93
C ASP A 290 0.35 5.31 17.33
N PRO A 291 -0.46 4.85 18.29
CA PRO A 291 0.01 4.55 19.64
C PRO A 291 1.15 3.51 19.69
N HIS A 292 1.19 2.57 18.73
CA HIS A 292 2.28 1.58 18.65
C HIS A 292 3.60 2.20 18.20
N THR A 293 3.55 3.10 17.20
CA THR A 293 4.71 3.84 16.72
C THR A 293 5.27 4.75 17.81
N ALA A 294 4.43 5.56 18.46
CA ALA A 294 4.83 6.45 19.53
C ALA A 294 5.40 5.69 20.74
N SER A 295 4.73 4.59 21.14
CA SER A 295 5.23 3.68 22.19
C SER A 295 6.61 3.10 21.87
N ALA A 296 6.85 2.69 20.63
CA ALA A 296 8.15 2.17 20.21
C ALA A 296 9.23 3.25 20.20
N LEU A 297 8.92 4.44 19.70
CA LEU A 297 9.85 5.59 19.70
C LEU A 297 10.25 5.97 21.13
N ALA A 298 9.28 6.21 22.00
CA ALA A 298 9.52 6.71 23.35
C ALA A 298 9.95 5.62 24.35
N GLY A 299 9.63 4.35 24.07
CA GLY A 299 9.92 3.22 24.98
C GLY A 299 8.93 3.13 26.15
N CYS A 300 7.68 3.56 25.97
CA CYS A 300 6.60 3.51 26.97
C CYS A 300 5.53 2.48 26.58
N SER A 301 4.51 2.29 27.42
CA SER A 301 3.34 1.47 27.08
C SER A 301 2.51 2.11 25.96
N VAL A 302 1.76 1.28 25.22
CA VAL A 302 0.88 1.76 24.12
C VAL A 302 -0.22 2.69 24.65
N GLU A 303 -0.76 2.39 25.83
CA GLU A 303 -1.80 3.20 26.45
C GLU A 303 -1.27 4.57 26.89
N ALA A 304 -0.08 4.61 27.53
CA ALA A 304 0.56 5.89 27.89
C ALA A 304 0.90 6.71 26.64
N ALA A 305 1.33 6.07 25.56
CA ALA A 305 1.59 6.74 24.29
C ALA A 305 0.30 7.36 23.73
N ARG A 306 -0.83 6.61 23.77
CA ARG A 306 -2.13 7.10 23.31
C ARG A 306 -2.57 8.36 24.05
N THR A 307 -2.52 8.34 25.38
CA THR A 307 -2.88 9.53 26.20
C THR A 307 -2.05 10.75 25.81
N VAL A 308 -0.73 10.59 25.65
CA VAL A 308 0.14 11.72 25.25
C VAL A 308 -0.14 12.19 23.83
N LEU A 309 -0.49 11.30 22.90
CA LEU A 309 -0.86 11.68 21.53
C LEU A 309 -2.19 12.46 21.51
N ASP A 310 -3.17 12.07 22.33
CA ASP A 310 -4.44 12.80 22.49
C ASP A 310 -4.19 14.19 23.08
N ASP A 311 -3.30 14.32 24.08
CA ASP A 311 -2.87 15.62 24.62
C ASP A 311 -2.20 16.49 23.55
N PHE A 312 -1.31 15.93 22.75
CA PHE A 312 -0.68 16.65 21.63
C PHE A 312 -1.69 17.10 20.57
N ALA A 313 -2.67 16.28 20.28
CA ALA A 313 -3.74 16.65 19.35
C ALA A 313 -4.59 17.81 19.91
N SER A 314 -4.90 17.80 21.21
CA SER A 314 -5.63 18.89 21.88
C SER A 314 -4.87 20.22 21.87
N LEU A 315 -3.53 20.16 21.90
CA LEU A 315 -2.64 21.32 21.82
C LEU A 315 -2.40 21.81 20.38
N GLY A 316 -2.88 21.10 19.36
CA GLY A 316 -2.62 21.39 17.95
C GLY A 316 -1.21 21.00 17.46
N LEU A 317 -0.43 20.26 18.28
CA LEU A 317 0.88 19.74 17.93
C LEU A 317 0.79 18.54 16.97
N LEU A 318 -0.32 17.82 16.99
CA LEU A 318 -0.66 16.76 16.06
C LEU A 318 -2.05 17.00 15.46
N ARG A 319 -2.28 16.48 14.27
CA ARG A 319 -3.59 16.43 13.64
C ARG A 319 -4.13 14.99 13.72
N GLY A 320 -5.31 14.81 14.31
CA GLY A 320 -6.03 13.54 14.24
C GLY A 320 -6.49 13.28 12.81
N ILE A 321 -6.36 12.03 12.37
CA ILE A 321 -6.87 11.57 11.07
C ILE A 321 -8.18 10.83 11.34
N ASP A 322 -9.23 11.16 10.60
CA ASP A 322 -10.50 10.43 10.66
C ASP A 322 -10.31 9.03 10.06
N SER A 323 -10.19 8.05 10.93
CA SER A 323 -9.86 6.67 10.60
C SER A 323 -10.45 5.74 11.65
N PRO A 324 -10.86 4.51 11.29
CA PRO A 324 -11.33 3.51 12.23
C PRO A 324 -10.32 3.16 13.35
N LEU A 325 -9.03 3.41 13.08
CA LEU A 325 -7.95 3.20 14.04
C LEU A 325 -7.37 4.55 14.48
N PRO A 326 -6.98 4.72 15.77
CA PRO A 326 -6.33 5.93 16.24
C PRO A 326 -5.08 6.25 15.42
N GLN A 327 -5.12 7.32 14.65
CA GLN A 327 -4.02 7.75 13.81
C GLN A 327 -3.89 9.27 13.83
N TYR A 328 -2.65 9.73 13.85
CA TYR A 328 -2.29 11.14 13.92
C TYR A 328 -1.25 11.45 12.86
N GLU A 329 -1.23 12.69 12.42
CA GLU A 329 -0.22 13.22 11.52
C GLU A 329 0.56 14.33 12.22
N VAL A 330 1.88 14.30 12.08
CA VAL A 330 2.73 15.42 12.48
C VAL A 330 2.61 16.51 11.42
N PRO A 331 2.11 17.71 11.74
CA PRO A 331 2.01 18.78 10.75
C PRO A 331 3.36 19.06 10.09
N GLY A 332 3.41 19.06 8.76
CA GLY A 332 4.67 19.24 8.00
C GLY A 332 5.41 20.53 8.35
N CYS A 333 4.69 21.60 8.77
CA CYS A 333 5.29 22.85 9.23
C CYS A 333 6.02 22.74 10.59
N LEU A 334 5.74 21.71 11.41
CA LEU A 334 6.40 21.47 12.69
C LEU A 334 7.59 20.50 12.58
N LEU A 335 7.65 19.68 11.56
CA LEU A 335 8.71 18.67 11.39
C LEU A 335 10.12 19.25 11.36
N PRO A 336 10.41 20.37 10.67
CA PRO A 336 11.73 20.99 10.73
C PRO A 336 12.12 21.44 12.15
N LEU A 337 11.15 21.95 12.92
CA LEU A 337 11.38 22.38 14.31
C LEU A 337 11.67 21.16 15.21
N LEU A 338 10.91 20.09 15.06
CA LEU A 338 11.12 18.84 15.80
C LEU A 338 12.47 18.19 15.48
N ARG A 339 12.86 18.17 14.20
CA ARG A 339 14.16 17.65 13.77
C ARG A 339 15.32 18.45 14.35
N ALA A 340 15.22 19.78 14.34
CA ALA A 340 16.24 20.65 14.94
C ALA A 340 16.37 20.38 16.45
N LEU A 341 15.25 20.24 17.19
CA LEU A 341 15.27 19.89 18.60
C LEU A 341 15.85 18.48 18.85
N ALA A 342 15.46 17.49 18.06
CA ALA A 342 16.00 16.14 18.18
C ALA A 342 17.52 16.11 17.94
N ALA A 343 18.01 16.84 16.93
CA ALA A 343 19.43 16.94 16.66
C ALA A 343 20.24 17.63 17.77
N ASN A 344 19.61 18.59 18.48
CA ASN A 344 20.27 19.37 19.53
C ASN A 344 20.20 18.70 20.91
N GLU A 345 19.10 18.00 21.24
CA GLU A 345 18.84 17.50 22.59
C GLU A 345 19.02 15.97 22.72
N ASP A 346 18.92 15.21 21.62
CA ASP A 346 19.04 13.73 21.65
C ASP A 346 20.37 13.26 21.04
N ARG A 347 20.97 12.23 21.62
CA ARG A 347 22.20 11.64 21.07
C ARG A 347 21.90 10.83 19.81
N PRO A 348 22.79 10.84 18.78
CA PRO A 348 22.60 10.03 17.57
C PRO A 348 22.28 8.55 17.84
N ALA A 349 22.96 7.94 18.81
CA ALA A 349 22.71 6.55 19.20
C ALA A 349 21.31 6.33 19.80
N GLU A 350 20.72 7.32 20.48
CA GLU A 350 19.36 7.22 21.01
C GLU A 350 18.32 7.33 19.88
N LEU A 351 18.57 8.19 18.91
CA LEU A 351 17.72 8.30 17.70
C LEU A 351 17.77 7.00 16.87
N GLN A 352 18.96 6.44 16.70
CA GLN A 352 19.13 5.14 16.02
C GLN A 352 18.41 4.02 16.76
N LEU A 353 18.54 3.97 18.10
CA LEU A 353 17.82 2.99 18.92
C LEU A 353 16.29 3.16 18.81
N ALA A 354 15.81 4.39 18.77
CA ALA A 354 14.37 4.66 18.58
C ALA A 354 13.88 4.17 17.22
N ARG A 355 14.63 4.42 16.13
CA ARG A 355 14.35 3.87 14.80
C ARG A 355 14.32 2.34 14.80
N ALA A 356 15.34 1.70 15.40
CA ALA A 356 15.41 0.25 15.51
C ALA A 356 14.19 -0.34 16.24
N ARG A 357 13.75 0.29 17.34
CA ARG A 357 12.55 -0.15 18.09
C ARG A 357 11.27 -0.05 17.26
N VAL A 358 11.11 1.01 16.49
CA VAL A 358 9.94 1.15 15.59
C VAL A 358 9.94 0.05 14.54
N LEU A 359 11.08 -0.17 13.87
CA LEU A 359 11.19 -1.22 12.84
C LEU A 359 10.94 -2.62 13.43
N GLU A 360 11.52 -2.94 14.59
CA GLU A 360 11.30 -4.24 15.25
C GLU A 360 9.82 -4.42 15.69
N ARG A 361 9.19 -3.36 16.22
CA ARG A 361 7.77 -3.38 16.57
C ARG A 361 6.90 -3.62 15.34
N THR A 362 7.21 -2.94 14.24
CA THR A 362 6.51 -3.07 12.95
C THR A 362 6.67 -4.50 12.39
N VAL A 363 7.87 -5.08 12.45
CA VAL A 363 8.10 -6.49 12.05
C VAL A 363 7.19 -7.44 12.84
N ARG A 364 7.09 -7.27 14.16
CA ARG A 364 6.23 -8.11 15.02
C ARG A 364 4.74 -7.94 14.70
N LEU A 365 4.29 -6.71 14.44
CA LEU A 365 2.90 -6.46 14.03
C LEU A 365 2.61 -7.11 12.66
N LEU A 366 3.49 -7.00 11.68
CA LEU A 366 3.35 -7.66 10.38
C LEU A 366 3.35 -9.19 10.48
N GLN A 367 4.17 -9.75 11.37
CA GLN A 367 4.17 -11.19 11.65
C GLN A 367 2.85 -11.64 12.29
N SER A 368 2.30 -10.85 13.21
CA SER A 368 0.98 -11.09 13.81
C SER A 368 -0.13 -10.98 12.76
N CYS A 369 -0.08 -9.94 11.93
CA CYS A 369 -1.01 -9.69 10.84
C CYS A 369 -1.07 -10.88 9.87
N ARG A 370 0.08 -11.42 9.47
CA ARG A 370 0.13 -12.62 8.64
C ARG A 370 -0.37 -13.87 9.38
N ALA A 371 0.08 -14.08 10.62
CA ALA A 371 -0.22 -15.32 11.34
C ALA A 371 -1.73 -15.52 11.59
N ILE A 372 -2.52 -14.46 11.64
CA ILE A 372 -3.96 -14.54 11.83
C ILE A 372 -4.70 -15.08 10.58
N THR A 373 -4.10 -15.03 9.39
CA THR A 373 -4.67 -15.64 8.17
C THR A 373 -4.44 -17.14 8.09
N GLU A 374 -3.49 -17.67 8.89
CA GLU A 374 -3.12 -19.09 8.92
C GLU A 374 -3.80 -19.81 10.11
N THR A 375 -5.10 -19.63 10.32
CA THR A 375 -5.84 -20.07 11.53
C THR A 375 -5.79 -21.59 11.76
N ASP A 376 -5.65 -22.39 10.71
CA ASP A 376 -5.62 -23.85 10.80
C ASP A 376 -4.22 -24.39 11.17
N SER A 377 -3.19 -23.56 11.13
CA SER A 377 -1.83 -23.94 11.48
C SER A 377 -1.62 -23.90 12.99
N ARG A 378 -1.29 -25.06 13.61
CA ARG A 378 -0.88 -25.13 15.02
C ARG A 378 0.27 -24.18 15.32
N GLN A 379 1.24 -24.11 14.41
CA GLN A 379 2.42 -23.26 14.55
C GLN A 379 2.06 -21.76 14.53
N ALA A 380 1.09 -21.33 13.71
CA ALA A 380 0.62 -19.95 13.69
C ALA A 380 -0.07 -19.58 15.01
N ARG A 381 -0.93 -20.47 15.55
CA ARG A 381 -1.58 -20.28 16.85
C ARG A 381 -0.56 -20.18 18.00
N GLU A 382 0.46 -21.01 18.03
CA GLU A 382 1.53 -20.97 19.01
C GLU A 382 2.33 -19.66 18.92
N LYS A 383 2.65 -19.21 17.72
CA LYS A 383 3.31 -17.90 17.47
C LYS A 383 2.47 -16.72 17.97
N LEU A 384 1.17 -16.72 17.66
CA LEU A 384 0.25 -15.68 18.14
C LEU A 384 0.11 -15.70 19.67
N ALA A 385 0.04 -16.89 20.27
CA ALA A 385 -0.03 -17.04 21.73
C ALA A 385 1.23 -16.52 22.45
N GLY A 386 2.40 -16.56 21.80
CA GLY A 386 3.67 -16.03 22.33
C GLY A 386 3.80 -14.51 22.24
N LEU A 387 2.94 -13.80 21.49
CA LEU A 387 3.01 -12.36 21.37
C LEU A 387 2.26 -11.64 22.52
N PRO A 388 2.75 -10.47 22.97
CA PRO A 388 1.98 -9.59 23.88
C PRO A 388 0.59 -9.28 23.33
N ARG A 389 -0.41 -9.15 24.21
CA ARG A 389 -1.79 -8.85 23.78
C ARG A 389 -1.91 -7.61 22.89
N ALA A 390 -1.14 -6.57 23.20
CA ALA A 390 -1.11 -5.32 22.43
C ALA A 390 -0.62 -5.49 20.97
N LEU A 391 0.03 -6.60 20.63
CA LEU A 391 0.50 -6.88 19.27
C LEU A 391 -0.37 -7.91 18.53
N ARG A 392 -1.49 -8.35 19.13
CA ARG A 392 -2.42 -9.31 18.51
C ARG A 392 -3.60 -8.59 17.89
N PHE A 393 -4.00 -9.01 16.72
CA PHE A 393 -5.23 -8.55 16.10
C PHE A 393 -6.42 -9.37 16.57
N PRO A 394 -7.59 -8.76 16.78
CA PRO A 394 -8.78 -9.47 17.24
C PRO A 394 -9.41 -10.35 16.15
N SER A 395 -9.22 -10.01 14.87
CA SER A 395 -9.78 -10.74 13.74
C SER A 395 -8.89 -10.53 12.47
N PRO A 396 -9.02 -11.41 11.45
CA PRO A 396 -8.36 -11.22 10.15
C PRO A 396 -8.74 -9.88 9.50
N ARG A 397 -10.01 -9.46 9.62
CA ARG A 397 -10.48 -8.17 9.08
C ARG A 397 -9.80 -6.97 9.76
N ALA A 398 -9.68 -7.01 11.09
CA ALA A 398 -8.97 -5.94 11.82
C ALA A 398 -7.48 -5.85 11.44
N ALA A 399 -6.84 -6.98 11.12
CA ALA A 399 -5.47 -7.03 10.63
C ALA A 399 -5.36 -6.46 9.20
N GLU A 400 -6.32 -6.77 8.33
CA GLU A 400 -6.41 -6.24 6.97
C GLU A 400 -6.64 -4.72 6.98
N ASP A 401 -7.59 -4.23 7.78
CA ASP A 401 -7.87 -2.80 7.92
C ASP A 401 -6.63 -2.05 8.44
N TRP A 402 -5.94 -2.61 9.44
CA TRP A 402 -4.69 -2.05 9.94
C TRP A 402 -3.61 -2.00 8.84
N LEU A 403 -3.44 -3.09 8.08
CA LEU A 403 -2.46 -3.16 7.01
C LEU A 403 -2.75 -2.13 5.91
N ARG A 404 -4.02 -1.97 5.52
CA ARG A 404 -4.48 -0.99 4.53
C ARG A 404 -4.25 0.44 4.99
N ILE A 405 -4.68 0.77 6.21
CA ILE A 405 -4.55 2.13 6.78
C ILE A 405 -3.07 2.50 6.99
N ARG A 406 -2.25 1.54 7.43
CA ARG A 406 -0.83 1.79 7.72
C ARG A 406 0.10 1.61 6.51
N GLN A 407 -0.39 1.17 5.37
CA GLN A 407 0.42 0.89 4.17
C GLN A 407 1.35 2.06 3.78
N PRO A 408 0.92 3.34 3.73
CA PRO A 408 1.82 4.44 3.41
C PRO A 408 3.00 4.56 4.40
N ALA A 409 2.71 4.44 5.70
CA ALA A 409 3.74 4.47 6.75
C ALA A 409 4.68 3.26 6.69
N LEU A 410 4.16 2.06 6.37
CA LEU A 410 4.97 0.84 6.25
C LEU A 410 5.94 0.92 5.05
N LEU A 411 5.47 1.43 3.92
CA LEU A 411 6.32 1.65 2.74
C LEU A 411 7.34 2.77 2.98
N ALA A 412 6.97 3.84 3.68
CA ALA A 412 7.91 4.88 4.08
C ALA A 412 8.97 4.34 5.06
N ALA A 413 8.57 3.51 6.04
CA ALA A 413 9.51 2.87 6.96
C ALA A 413 10.53 2.01 6.23
N ALA A 414 10.11 1.26 5.20
CA ALA A 414 11.01 0.47 4.38
C ALA A 414 12.02 1.36 3.63
N ARG A 415 11.55 2.44 2.98
CA ARG A 415 12.42 3.39 2.27
C ARG A 415 13.43 4.07 3.21
N LEU A 416 12.96 4.57 4.36
CA LEU A 416 13.81 5.23 5.35
C LEU A 416 14.87 4.28 5.90
N ALA A 417 14.50 3.03 6.21
CA ALA A 417 15.44 2.03 6.71
C ALA A 417 16.52 1.68 5.69
N VAL A 418 16.19 1.68 4.39
CA VAL A 418 17.14 1.44 3.29
C VAL A 418 18.06 2.65 3.07
N ALA A 419 17.50 3.87 3.16
CA ALA A 419 18.27 5.11 2.98
C ALA A 419 19.29 5.33 4.09
N ASP A 420 18.97 4.96 5.34
CA ASP A 420 19.85 5.03 6.51
C ASP A 420 21.11 4.13 6.32
N GLY A 421 20.94 2.93 5.77
CA GLY A 421 22.02 1.96 5.50
C GLY A 421 22.62 1.29 6.73
N GLU A 422 22.44 1.84 7.93
CA GLU A 422 22.98 1.26 9.19
C GLU A 422 22.13 0.10 9.72
N LEU A 423 20.83 0.10 9.41
CA LEU A 423 19.85 -0.90 9.86
C LEU A 423 19.47 -1.92 8.77
N ASP A 424 20.31 -2.16 7.78
CA ASP A 424 20.02 -3.00 6.60
C ASP A 424 19.47 -4.39 6.95
N THR A 425 19.98 -5.03 7.99
CA THR A 425 19.48 -6.36 8.44
C THR A 425 18.03 -6.26 8.91
N LEU A 426 17.69 -5.21 9.65
CA LEU A 426 16.33 -4.98 10.13
C LEU A 426 15.41 -4.51 9.00
N ALA A 427 15.93 -3.70 8.08
CA ALA A 427 15.23 -3.28 6.88
C ALA A 427 14.82 -4.50 6.02
N ARG A 428 15.74 -5.46 5.80
CA ARG A 428 15.42 -6.70 5.06
C ARG A 428 14.38 -7.56 5.78
N ARG A 429 14.46 -7.67 7.12
CA ARG A 429 13.44 -8.37 7.92
C ARG A 429 12.07 -7.69 7.81
N LEU A 430 12.03 -6.37 7.85
CA LEU A 430 10.81 -5.58 7.67
C LEU A 430 10.20 -5.83 6.28
N MET A 431 10.99 -5.69 5.22
CA MET A 431 10.52 -5.90 3.85
C MET A 431 10.02 -7.32 3.63
N ALA A 432 10.73 -8.32 4.14
CA ALA A 432 10.28 -9.72 4.06
C ALA A 432 8.98 -9.98 4.85
N ALA A 433 8.77 -9.32 5.99
CA ALA A 433 7.53 -9.43 6.74
C ALA A 433 6.38 -8.71 6.03
N LEU A 434 6.66 -7.53 5.44
CA LEU A 434 5.67 -6.74 4.69
C LEU A 434 5.19 -7.46 3.43
N VAL A 435 6.11 -8.01 2.62
CA VAL A 435 5.77 -8.83 1.45
C VAL A 435 4.83 -9.97 1.84
N ARG A 436 5.17 -10.72 2.90
CA ARG A 436 4.36 -11.85 3.33
C ARG A 436 2.97 -11.44 3.84
N ALA A 437 2.86 -10.29 4.53
CA ALA A 437 1.58 -9.77 5.01
C ALA A 437 0.71 -9.29 3.85
N LEU A 438 1.27 -8.52 2.89
CA LEU A 438 0.55 -8.04 1.71
C LEU A 438 0.03 -9.21 0.86
N VAL A 439 0.87 -10.21 0.61
CA VAL A 439 0.44 -11.40 -0.16
C VAL A 439 -0.63 -12.20 0.57
N ALA A 440 -0.52 -12.35 1.90
CA ALA A 440 -1.50 -13.12 2.68
C ALA A 440 -2.89 -12.48 2.73
N HIS A 441 -2.97 -11.14 2.75
CA HIS A 441 -4.25 -10.43 2.84
C HIS A 441 -4.83 -10.02 1.48
N PHE A 442 -3.98 -9.57 0.55
CA PHE A 442 -4.44 -9.02 -0.73
C PHE A 442 -4.16 -9.93 -1.93
N GLY A 443 -3.31 -10.94 -1.76
CA GLY A 443 -2.81 -11.76 -2.86
C GLY A 443 -1.74 -11.05 -3.70
N THR A 444 -0.99 -11.83 -4.48
CA THR A 444 0.16 -11.31 -5.26
C THR A 444 -0.27 -10.29 -6.31
N ARG A 445 -1.40 -10.52 -6.98
CA ARG A 445 -1.85 -9.66 -8.10
C ARG A 445 -2.26 -8.27 -7.64
N ALA A 446 -3.06 -8.17 -6.58
CA ALA A 446 -3.52 -6.88 -6.06
C ALA A 446 -2.39 -6.09 -5.38
N ALA A 447 -1.45 -6.78 -4.73
CA ALA A 447 -0.30 -6.15 -4.08
C ALA A 447 0.91 -5.93 -5.01
N ALA A 448 0.81 -6.27 -6.30
CA ALA A 448 1.94 -6.25 -7.22
C ALA A 448 2.70 -4.91 -7.28
N PRO A 449 2.07 -3.71 -7.29
CA PRO A 449 2.78 -2.43 -7.29
C PRO A 449 3.69 -2.25 -6.07
N GLU A 450 3.17 -2.55 -4.88
CA GLU A 450 3.91 -2.46 -3.61
C GLU A 450 5.03 -3.49 -3.54
N LEU A 451 4.73 -4.74 -3.95
CA LEU A 451 5.72 -5.82 -4.00
C LEU A 451 6.87 -5.44 -4.93
N TYR A 452 6.56 -4.85 -6.07
CA TYR A 452 7.57 -4.39 -7.02
C TYR A 452 8.49 -3.33 -6.39
N GLY A 453 7.90 -2.31 -5.75
CA GLY A 453 8.65 -1.29 -5.03
C GLY A 453 9.53 -1.86 -3.90
N ILE A 454 9.00 -2.79 -3.10
CA ILE A 454 9.73 -3.43 -2.00
C ILE A 454 10.89 -4.28 -2.54
N HIS A 455 10.68 -5.09 -3.60
CA HIS A 455 11.74 -5.90 -4.18
C HIS A 455 12.85 -5.06 -4.82
N ARG A 456 12.54 -3.88 -5.37
CA ARG A 456 13.55 -2.91 -5.82
C ARG A 456 14.41 -2.40 -4.66
N LEU A 457 13.80 -2.12 -3.51
CA LEU A 457 14.56 -1.73 -2.30
C LEU A 457 15.47 -2.86 -1.80
N VAL A 458 14.97 -4.11 -1.80
CA VAL A 458 15.78 -5.28 -1.45
C VAL A 458 16.97 -5.44 -2.41
N LEU A 459 16.72 -5.29 -3.71
CA LEU A 459 17.76 -5.34 -4.73
C LEU A 459 18.84 -4.29 -4.48
N GLY A 460 18.44 -3.03 -4.22
CA GLY A 460 19.39 -1.94 -3.95
C GLY A 460 20.27 -2.21 -2.70
N ILE A 461 19.71 -2.82 -1.63
CA ILE A 461 20.53 -3.24 -0.48
C ILE A 461 21.50 -4.37 -0.88
N ALA A 462 20.99 -5.37 -1.62
CA ALA A 462 21.79 -6.52 -2.01
C ALA A 462 22.96 -6.12 -2.93
N GLU A 463 22.76 -5.14 -3.80
CA GLU A 463 23.81 -4.56 -4.64
C GLU A 463 24.82 -3.77 -3.79
N ARG A 464 24.37 -2.88 -2.93
CA ARG A 464 25.21 -2.04 -2.06
C ARG A 464 26.08 -2.88 -1.10
N ARG A 465 25.57 -4.01 -0.64
CA ARG A 465 26.24 -4.91 0.32
C ARG A 465 26.95 -6.09 -0.35
N ASP A 466 26.92 -6.16 -1.69
CA ASP A 466 27.45 -7.31 -2.46
C ASP A 466 26.96 -8.67 -1.95
N LEU A 467 25.61 -8.82 -1.92
CA LEU A 467 24.93 -10.05 -1.48
C LEU A 467 24.31 -10.77 -2.70
N PRO A 468 25.08 -11.51 -3.49
CA PRO A 468 24.65 -12.02 -4.79
C PRO A 468 23.49 -13.03 -4.68
N ARG A 469 23.35 -13.74 -3.57
CA ARG A 469 22.22 -14.65 -3.32
C ARG A 469 20.91 -13.88 -3.15
N GLU A 470 20.93 -12.80 -2.39
CA GLU A 470 19.75 -11.94 -2.16
C GLU A 470 19.43 -11.14 -3.42
N GLN A 471 20.45 -10.72 -4.18
CA GLN A 471 20.31 -10.08 -5.48
C GLN A 471 19.57 -11.01 -6.46
N ALA A 472 19.99 -12.28 -6.55
CA ALA A 472 19.32 -13.27 -7.40
C ALA A 472 17.85 -13.46 -7.00
N ALA A 473 17.55 -13.56 -5.70
CA ALA A 473 16.19 -13.71 -5.20
C ALA A 473 15.31 -12.49 -5.51
N ALA A 474 15.83 -11.27 -5.32
CA ALA A 474 15.10 -10.04 -5.61
C ALA A 474 14.81 -9.90 -7.12
N LEU A 475 15.81 -10.18 -7.97
CA LEU A 475 15.66 -10.16 -9.43
C LEU A 475 14.64 -11.19 -9.92
N LEU A 476 14.62 -12.42 -9.35
CA LEU A 476 13.62 -13.43 -9.67
C LEU A 476 12.20 -12.95 -9.33
N ASN A 477 12.01 -12.36 -8.14
CA ASN A 477 10.70 -11.87 -7.72
C ASN A 477 10.21 -10.70 -8.59
N LEU A 478 11.11 -9.77 -8.97
CA LEU A 478 10.79 -8.68 -9.89
C LEU A 478 10.43 -9.21 -11.28
N ALA A 479 11.18 -10.18 -11.78
CA ALA A 479 10.94 -10.81 -13.07
C ALA A 479 9.61 -11.59 -13.10
N ASP A 480 9.27 -12.28 -12.00
CA ASP A 480 7.98 -12.97 -11.88
C ASP A 480 6.80 -11.99 -11.93
N LEU A 481 6.93 -10.80 -11.30
CA LEU A 481 5.93 -9.73 -11.37
C LEU A 481 5.80 -9.16 -12.79
N ASP A 482 6.92 -8.95 -13.49
CA ASP A 482 6.89 -8.52 -14.90
C ASP A 482 6.19 -9.56 -15.79
N ALA A 483 6.54 -10.83 -15.65
CA ALA A 483 5.94 -11.92 -16.41
C ALA A 483 4.42 -12.01 -16.18
N GLN A 484 3.96 -11.86 -14.92
CA GLN A 484 2.53 -11.88 -14.58
C GLN A 484 1.75 -10.70 -15.17
N THR A 485 2.43 -9.61 -15.52
CA THR A 485 1.82 -8.41 -16.11
C THR A 485 2.04 -8.29 -17.61
N GLY A 486 2.55 -9.36 -18.26
CA GLY A 486 2.77 -9.42 -19.71
C GLY A 486 4.05 -8.72 -20.19
N ARG A 487 4.89 -8.24 -19.29
CA ARG A 487 6.19 -7.60 -19.61
C ARG A 487 7.28 -8.65 -19.77
N THR A 488 7.06 -9.56 -20.71
CA THR A 488 7.90 -10.77 -20.88
C THR A 488 9.34 -10.44 -21.28
N VAL A 489 9.58 -9.36 -22.01
CA VAL A 489 10.92 -8.93 -22.43
C VAL A 489 11.74 -8.44 -21.23
N GLU A 490 11.15 -7.62 -20.38
CA GLU A 490 11.75 -7.13 -19.14
C GLU A 490 11.98 -8.27 -18.14
N ALA A 491 11.00 -9.17 -18.03
CA ALA A 491 11.13 -10.38 -17.22
C ALA A 491 12.33 -11.22 -17.65
N LEU A 492 12.49 -11.44 -18.96
CA LEU A 492 13.62 -12.18 -19.53
C LEU A 492 14.97 -11.53 -19.18
N ALA A 493 15.06 -10.20 -19.29
CA ALA A 493 16.28 -9.47 -18.92
C ALA A 493 16.64 -9.67 -17.44
N ARG A 494 15.65 -9.57 -16.54
CA ARG A 494 15.86 -9.77 -15.11
C ARG A 494 16.14 -11.22 -14.74
N TYR A 495 15.50 -12.20 -15.39
CA TYR A 495 15.83 -13.62 -15.17
C TYR A 495 17.28 -13.94 -15.55
N ARG A 496 17.81 -13.33 -16.63
CA ARG A 496 19.22 -13.47 -16.99
C ARG A 496 20.15 -12.85 -15.96
N ALA A 497 19.83 -11.63 -15.49
CA ALA A 497 20.58 -11.00 -14.39
C ALA A 497 20.54 -11.83 -13.10
N ALA A 498 19.39 -12.43 -12.79
CA ALA A 498 19.24 -13.35 -11.65
C ALA A 498 20.11 -14.61 -11.81
N LEU A 499 20.18 -15.15 -13.02
CA LEU A 499 21.05 -16.29 -13.32
C LEU A 499 22.53 -15.96 -13.07
N ASP A 500 22.98 -14.78 -13.49
CA ASP A 500 24.36 -14.35 -13.28
C ASP A 500 24.66 -14.07 -11.80
N ALA A 501 23.72 -13.49 -11.06
CA ALA A 501 23.85 -13.31 -9.62
C ALA A 501 23.86 -14.67 -8.88
N GLY A 502 22.98 -15.61 -9.29
CA GLY A 502 22.94 -16.97 -8.74
C GLY A 502 24.25 -17.76 -8.97
N ARG A 503 24.88 -17.58 -10.14
CA ARG A 503 26.19 -18.14 -10.43
C ARG A 503 27.29 -17.55 -9.54
N ARG A 504 27.31 -16.22 -9.37
CA ARG A 504 28.25 -15.56 -8.43
C ARG A 504 28.06 -16.03 -7.00
N ALA A 505 26.83 -16.30 -6.61
CA ALA A 505 26.49 -16.83 -5.29
C ALA A 505 26.84 -18.32 -5.09
N ASN A 506 27.19 -19.03 -6.16
CA ASN A 506 27.24 -20.49 -6.17
C ASN A 506 25.93 -21.13 -5.63
N ASP A 507 24.78 -20.51 -5.96
CA ASP A 507 23.47 -20.98 -5.53
C ASP A 507 22.79 -21.79 -6.66
N PRO A 508 22.85 -23.11 -6.61
CA PRO A 508 22.30 -23.95 -7.66
C PRO A 508 20.76 -23.94 -7.68
N TYR A 509 20.10 -23.58 -6.56
CA TYR A 509 18.64 -23.41 -6.53
C TYR A 509 18.22 -22.17 -7.31
N ALA A 510 18.83 -21.02 -7.00
CA ALA A 510 18.56 -19.77 -7.74
C ALA A 510 18.91 -19.90 -9.22
N THR A 511 20.03 -20.56 -9.55
CA THR A 511 20.48 -20.79 -10.92
C THR A 511 19.52 -21.66 -11.71
N GLY A 512 19.07 -22.77 -11.10
CA GLY A 512 18.11 -23.69 -11.73
C GLY A 512 16.76 -23.01 -11.98
N ARG A 513 16.22 -22.29 -10.98
CA ARG A 513 14.98 -21.51 -11.10
C ARG A 513 15.09 -20.43 -12.19
N ALA A 514 16.21 -19.70 -12.22
CA ALA A 514 16.42 -18.69 -13.25
C ALA A 514 16.46 -19.27 -14.68
N MET A 515 17.14 -20.42 -14.88
CA MET A 515 17.15 -21.10 -16.18
C MET A 515 15.75 -21.57 -16.60
N GLU A 516 14.99 -22.13 -15.68
CA GLU A 516 13.58 -22.52 -15.92
C GLU A 516 12.73 -21.31 -16.33
N SER A 517 12.88 -20.20 -15.63
CA SER A 517 12.13 -18.96 -15.91
C SER A 517 12.55 -18.32 -17.24
N VAL A 518 13.85 -18.34 -17.59
CA VAL A 518 14.32 -17.91 -18.91
C VAL A 518 13.70 -18.78 -20.02
N GLY A 519 13.62 -20.10 -19.80
CA GLY A 519 12.93 -21.02 -20.72
C GLY A 519 11.46 -20.66 -20.88
N GLY A 520 10.78 -20.37 -19.77
CA GLY A 520 9.37 -19.92 -19.77
C GLY A 520 9.15 -18.63 -20.53
N ALA A 521 9.99 -17.62 -20.29
CA ALA A 521 9.91 -16.34 -20.99
C ALA A 521 10.13 -16.50 -22.51
N HIS A 522 11.07 -17.34 -22.94
CA HIS A 522 11.25 -17.65 -24.36
C HIS A 522 10.04 -18.38 -24.97
N GLN A 523 9.42 -19.26 -24.20
CA GLN A 523 8.18 -19.95 -24.63
C GLN A 523 7.03 -18.95 -24.84
N GLU A 524 6.83 -18.01 -23.92
CA GLU A 524 5.83 -16.93 -24.06
C GLU A 524 6.09 -16.03 -25.28
N LEU A 525 7.37 -15.80 -25.61
CA LEU A 525 7.79 -15.04 -26.80
C LEU A 525 7.70 -15.86 -28.09
N GLY A 526 7.29 -17.14 -28.04
CA GLY A 526 7.22 -18.02 -29.21
C GLY A 526 8.56 -18.57 -29.70
N ASP A 527 9.65 -18.31 -28.98
CA ASP A 527 10.98 -18.81 -29.31
C ASP A 527 11.20 -20.21 -28.71
N TYR A 528 10.54 -21.19 -29.32
CA TYR A 528 10.50 -22.56 -28.81
C TYR A 528 11.86 -23.27 -28.80
N ASP A 529 12.76 -22.91 -29.72
CA ASP A 529 14.09 -23.51 -29.77
C ASP A 529 14.94 -23.10 -28.56
N ARG A 530 14.97 -21.79 -28.25
CA ARG A 530 15.66 -21.30 -27.06
C ARG A 530 14.97 -21.77 -25.77
N ALA A 531 13.65 -21.86 -25.75
CA ALA A 531 12.93 -22.37 -24.60
C ALA A 531 13.33 -23.82 -24.28
N ALA A 532 13.38 -24.70 -25.31
CA ALA A 532 13.81 -26.09 -25.17
C ALA A 532 15.26 -26.21 -24.67
N ASP A 533 16.18 -25.40 -25.22
CA ASP A 533 17.60 -25.38 -24.79
C ASP A 533 17.73 -24.97 -23.31
N TRP A 534 17.05 -23.90 -22.88
CA TRP A 534 17.11 -23.46 -21.48
C TRP A 534 16.50 -24.47 -20.50
N TYR A 535 15.34 -25.06 -20.84
CA TYR A 535 14.78 -26.14 -20.04
C TYR A 535 15.68 -27.37 -20.01
N GLY A 536 16.36 -27.70 -21.13
CA GLY A 536 17.35 -28.77 -21.18
C GLY A 536 18.55 -28.55 -20.26
N ARG A 537 19.07 -27.31 -20.19
CA ARG A 537 20.13 -26.94 -19.23
C ARG A 537 19.66 -27.04 -17.78
N ALA A 538 18.44 -26.57 -17.48
CA ALA A 538 17.86 -26.73 -16.16
C ALA A 538 17.68 -28.20 -15.80
N LEU A 539 17.19 -29.03 -16.73
CA LEU A 539 17.03 -30.47 -16.56
C LEU A 539 18.35 -31.17 -16.24
N ALA A 540 19.43 -30.86 -17.00
CA ALA A 540 20.75 -31.42 -16.74
C ALA A 540 21.25 -31.11 -15.32
N GLN A 541 21.02 -29.88 -14.82
CA GLN A 541 21.37 -29.49 -13.48
C GLN A 541 20.54 -30.26 -12.41
N ARG A 542 19.22 -30.42 -12.61
CA ARG A 542 18.35 -31.17 -11.69
C ARG A 542 18.72 -32.65 -11.63
N LEU A 543 19.04 -33.25 -12.79
CA LEU A 543 19.49 -34.64 -12.85
C LEU A 543 20.84 -34.85 -12.13
N ALA A 544 21.80 -33.93 -12.29
CA ALA A 544 23.08 -33.98 -11.61
C ALA A 544 22.95 -33.92 -10.06
N ARG A 545 21.81 -33.42 -9.56
CA ARG A 545 21.50 -33.27 -8.13
C ARG A 545 20.53 -34.33 -7.60
N ASP A 546 20.15 -35.30 -8.43
CA ASP A 546 19.13 -36.33 -8.13
C ASP A 546 17.74 -35.75 -7.73
N GLU A 547 17.41 -34.53 -8.24
CA GLU A 547 16.12 -33.88 -8.00
C GLU A 547 15.06 -34.44 -8.98
N ARG A 548 14.65 -35.69 -8.75
CA ARG A 548 13.85 -36.50 -9.70
C ARG A 548 12.46 -35.93 -9.97
N ALA A 549 11.82 -35.34 -8.96
CA ALA A 549 10.49 -34.74 -9.13
C ALA A 549 10.55 -33.52 -10.04
N GLU A 550 11.52 -32.64 -9.85
CA GLU A 550 11.75 -31.45 -10.67
C GLU A 550 12.17 -31.82 -12.10
N ALA A 551 13.01 -32.86 -12.25
CA ALA A 551 13.38 -33.40 -13.56
C ALA A 551 12.17 -33.92 -14.32
N ALA A 552 11.25 -34.67 -13.67
CA ALA A 552 10.02 -35.17 -14.31
C ALA A 552 9.16 -33.99 -14.81
N ARG A 553 9.01 -32.93 -14.02
CA ARG A 553 8.29 -31.70 -14.41
C ARG A 553 8.93 -31.00 -15.60
N LEU A 554 10.26 -30.91 -15.64
CA LEU A 554 11.01 -30.30 -16.76
C LEU A 554 10.89 -31.11 -18.06
N TYR A 555 10.90 -32.44 -18.00
CA TYR A 555 10.58 -33.25 -19.16
C TYR A 555 9.22 -32.89 -19.76
N GLY A 556 8.20 -32.66 -18.93
CA GLY A 556 6.89 -32.18 -19.36
C GLY A 556 6.92 -30.84 -20.03
N ARG A 557 7.68 -29.85 -19.47
CA ARG A 557 7.85 -28.52 -20.08
C ARG A 557 8.53 -28.59 -21.44
N ILE A 558 9.60 -29.37 -21.57
CA ILE A 558 10.30 -29.58 -22.84
C ILE A 558 9.36 -30.22 -23.87
N ALA A 559 8.60 -31.21 -23.44
CA ALA A 559 7.61 -31.88 -24.30
C ALA A 559 6.52 -30.92 -24.79
N ALA A 560 6.01 -30.06 -23.91
CA ALA A 560 5.04 -29.00 -24.28
C ALA A 560 5.61 -28.05 -25.33
N VAL A 561 6.83 -27.55 -25.13
CA VAL A 561 7.51 -26.68 -26.11
C VAL A 561 7.67 -27.36 -27.47
N HIS A 562 8.08 -28.61 -27.50
CA HIS A 562 8.16 -29.38 -28.77
C HIS A 562 6.78 -29.61 -29.40
N THR A 563 5.72 -29.73 -28.60
CA THR A 563 4.34 -29.80 -29.10
C THR A 563 3.93 -28.56 -29.85
N TYR A 564 4.17 -27.37 -29.24
CA TYR A 564 3.90 -26.07 -29.87
C TYR A 564 4.77 -25.82 -31.12
N ALA A 565 5.99 -26.34 -31.14
CA ALA A 565 6.88 -26.28 -32.29
C ALA A 565 6.54 -27.29 -33.41
N GLY A 566 5.49 -28.10 -33.25
CA GLY A 566 5.11 -29.14 -34.24
C GLY A 566 6.05 -30.34 -34.27
N ARG A 567 6.98 -30.48 -33.34
CA ARG A 567 7.94 -31.58 -33.25
C ARG A 567 7.39 -32.76 -32.44
N TYR A 568 6.32 -33.38 -32.95
CA TYR A 568 5.53 -34.35 -32.18
C TYR A 568 6.31 -35.61 -31.78
N GLY A 569 7.28 -36.03 -32.58
CA GLY A 569 8.15 -37.19 -32.25
C GLY A 569 9.01 -36.94 -30.99
N GLU A 570 9.57 -35.72 -30.88
CA GLU A 570 10.35 -35.30 -29.71
C GLU A 570 9.46 -35.07 -28.51
N ALA A 571 8.31 -34.41 -28.72
CA ALA A 571 7.31 -34.22 -27.68
C ALA A 571 6.90 -35.56 -27.04
N GLN A 572 6.58 -36.59 -27.82
CA GLN A 572 6.22 -37.92 -27.30
C GLN A 572 7.34 -38.56 -26.48
N ARG A 573 8.61 -38.41 -26.93
CA ARG A 573 9.76 -38.96 -26.17
C ARG A 573 9.86 -38.32 -24.80
N HIS A 574 9.77 -36.99 -24.73
CA HIS A 574 9.87 -36.25 -23.48
C HIS A 574 8.64 -36.45 -22.57
N TRP A 575 7.40 -36.56 -23.12
CA TRP A 575 6.22 -36.92 -22.32
C TRP A 575 6.35 -38.30 -21.70
N ARG A 576 6.84 -39.30 -22.44
CA ARG A 576 7.09 -40.64 -21.89
C ARG A 576 8.12 -40.61 -20.76
N ALA A 577 9.15 -39.78 -20.87
CA ALA A 577 10.13 -39.57 -19.79
C ALA A 577 9.50 -38.91 -18.54
N ALA A 578 8.64 -37.91 -18.75
CA ALA A 578 7.89 -37.26 -17.67
C ALA A 578 6.96 -38.26 -16.95
N ILE A 579 6.17 -39.04 -17.72
CA ILE A 579 5.27 -40.09 -17.22
C ILE A 579 6.04 -41.10 -16.36
N ALA A 580 7.16 -41.62 -16.87
CA ALA A 580 8.01 -42.56 -16.14
C ALA A 580 8.62 -41.92 -14.86
N GLY A 581 8.95 -40.65 -14.90
CA GLY A 581 9.42 -39.89 -13.76
C GLY A 581 8.35 -39.70 -12.67
N HIS A 582 7.17 -39.21 -13.03
CA HIS A 582 6.04 -39.04 -12.10
C HIS A 582 5.61 -40.37 -11.47
N ARG A 583 5.55 -41.47 -12.25
CA ARG A 583 5.25 -42.81 -11.72
C ARG A 583 6.27 -43.26 -10.67
N ARG A 584 7.59 -43.05 -10.92
CA ARG A 584 8.64 -43.42 -9.97
C ARG A 584 8.61 -42.60 -8.69
N ASN A 585 8.17 -41.34 -8.79
CA ASN A 585 8.04 -40.44 -7.64
C ASN A 585 6.71 -40.65 -6.87
N GLY A 586 5.81 -41.51 -7.33
CA GLY A 586 4.50 -41.72 -6.71
C GLY A 586 3.51 -40.56 -6.90
N ASP A 587 3.79 -39.63 -7.82
CA ASP A 587 2.91 -38.49 -8.10
C ASP A 587 1.83 -38.93 -9.11
N VAL A 588 0.76 -39.55 -8.60
CA VAL A 588 -0.33 -40.14 -9.40
C VAL A 588 -1.06 -39.08 -10.21
N ALA A 589 -1.28 -37.87 -9.62
CA ALA A 589 -1.99 -36.78 -10.30
C ALA A 589 -1.19 -36.21 -11.47
N ALA A 590 0.11 -35.97 -11.27
CA ALA A 590 0.98 -35.48 -12.35
C ALA A 590 1.19 -36.57 -13.43
N HIS A 591 1.21 -37.86 -13.05
CA HIS A 591 1.27 -38.97 -13.96
C HIS A 591 0.04 -39.00 -14.90
N ALA A 592 -1.18 -38.91 -14.34
CA ALA A 592 -2.42 -38.87 -15.12
C ALA A 592 -2.49 -37.66 -16.06
N ARG A 593 -2.06 -36.45 -15.57
CA ARG A 593 -1.96 -35.25 -16.42
C ARG A 593 -0.99 -35.45 -17.58
N ALA A 594 0.19 -35.99 -17.31
CA ALA A 594 1.20 -36.22 -18.35
C ALA A 594 0.74 -37.24 -19.41
N LEU A 595 0.01 -38.29 -19.03
CA LEU A 595 -0.64 -39.22 -19.99
C LEU A 595 -1.65 -38.46 -20.86
N SER A 596 -2.49 -37.61 -20.29
CA SER A 596 -3.45 -36.82 -21.05
C SER A 596 -2.76 -35.88 -22.06
N GLU A 597 -1.63 -35.30 -21.71
CA GLU A 597 -0.86 -34.45 -22.63
C GLU A 597 -0.18 -35.29 -23.74
N LEU A 598 0.30 -36.49 -23.43
CA LEU A 598 0.82 -37.43 -24.42
C LEU A 598 -0.28 -37.83 -25.42
N ALA A 599 -1.49 -38.10 -24.94
CA ALA A 599 -2.62 -38.43 -25.81
C ALA A 599 -2.93 -37.32 -26.81
N ARG A 600 -2.89 -36.03 -26.34
CA ARG A 600 -3.06 -34.87 -27.21
C ARG A 600 -1.99 -34.80 -28.30
N VAL A 601 -0.73 -35.05 -27.95
CA VAL A 601 0.36 -35.08 -28.93
C VAL A 601 0.21 -36.21 -29.95
N GLN A 602 -0.29 -37.39 -29.53
CA GLN A 602 -0.58 -38.49 -30.43
C GLN A 602 -1.68 -38.14 -31.44
N GLU A 603 -2.70 -37.41 -30.98
CA GLU A 603 -3.76 -36.93 -31.85
C GLU A 603 -3.24 -35.94 -32.90
N TYR A 604 -2.43 -34.92 -32.47
CA TYR A 604 -1.79 -33.97 -33.41
C TYR A 604 -0.80 -34.66 -34.37
N ALA A 605 -0.24 -35.80 -33.97
CA ALA A 605 0.63 -36.60 -34.80
C ALA A 605 -0.16 -37.53 -35.78
N GLY A 606 -1.49 -37.45 -35.83
CA GLY A 606 -2.34 -38.25 -36.69
C GLY A 606 -2.49 -39.69 -36.20
N ARG A 607 -2.38 -39.94 -34.89
CA ARG A 607 -2.51 -41.28 -34.27
C ARG A 607 -3.68 -41.35 -33.29
N PRO A 608 -4.91 -41.24 -33.78
CA PRO A 608 -6.09 -41.08 -32.91
C PRO A 608 -6.39 -42.33 -32.07
N GLU A 609 -6.11 -43.53 -32.58
CA GLU A 609 -6.34 -44.78 -31.82
C GLU A 609 -5.38 -44.91 -30.62
N GLU A 610 -4.09 -44.52 -30.80
CA GLU A 610 -3.13 -44.46 -29.70
C GLU A 610 -3.55 -43.41 -28.67
N SER A 611 -4.03 -42.25 -29.14
CA SER A 611 -4.54 -41.17 -28.29
C SER A 611 -5.69 -41.65 -27.41
N LEU A 612 -6.68 -42.34 -28.00
CA LEU A 612 -7.83 -42.85 -27.28
C LEU A 612 -7.42 -43.82 -26.16
N HIS A 613 -6.51 -44.75 -26.48
CA HIS A 613 -5.98 -45.71 -25.51
C HIS A 613 -5.28 -44.97 -24.33
N THR A 614 -4.44 -44.00 -24.65
CA THR A 614 -3.71 -43.22 -23.65
C THR A 614 -4.65 -42.34 -22.82
N CYS A 615 -5.74 -41.78 -23.39
CA CYS A 615 -6.77 -41.05 -22.65
C CYS A 615 -7.48 -41.96 -21.63
N HIS A 616 -7.84 -43.21 -22.03
CA HIS A 616 -8.44 -44.16 -21.10
C HIS A 616 -7.49 -44.49 -19.93
N GLU A 617 -6.22 -44.71 -20.21
CA GLU A 617 -5.21 -44.95 -19.19
C GLU A 617 -5.11 -43.74 -18.24
N ALA A 618 -5.12 -42.49 -18.75
CA ALA A 618 -5.12 -41.27 -17.95
C ALA A 618 -6.31 -41.18 -16.98
N VAL A 619 -7.51 -41.55 -17.45
CA VAL A 619 -8.73 -41.56 -16.62
C VAL A 619 -8.65 -42.59 -15.50
N GLU A 620 -8.12 -43.82 -15.79
CA GLU A 620 -7.94 -44.84 -14.76
C GLU A 620 -6.95 -44.40 -13.67
N TRP A 621 -5.83 -43.78 -14.05
CA TRP A 621 -4.88 -43.22 -13.09
C TRP A 621 -5.48 -42.07 -12.28
N ALA A 622 -6.29 -41.20 -12.89
CA ALA A 622 -6.98 -40.11 -12.19
C ALA A 622 -7.93 -40.60 -11.09
N ARG A 623 -8.61 -41.74 -11.32
CA ARG A 623 -9.46 -42.38 -10.29
C ARG A 623 -8.65 -42.74 -9.05
N SER A 624 -7.42 -43.19 -9.22
CA SER A 624 -6.53 -43.56 -8.10
C SER A 624 -5.94 -42.33 -7.37
N ALA A 625 -5.97 -41.16 -8.01
CA ALA A 625 -5.50 -39.91 -7.42
C ALA A 625 -6.48 -39.28 -6.41
N GLN A 626 -7.74 -39.72 -6.36
CA GLN A 626 -8.82 -39.16 -5.54
C GLN A 626 -9.09 -37.66 -5.75
N ASP A 627 -8.66 -37.14 -6.91
CA ASP A 627 -8.87 -35.73 -7.31
C ASP A 627 -10.07 -35.68 -8.27
N VAL A 628 -11.23 -35.30 -7.75
CA VAL A 628 -12.52 -35.31 -8.49
C VAL A 628 -12.46 -34.35 -9.67
N ARG A 629 -11.83 -33.19 -9.52
CA ARG A 629 -11.71 -32.20 -10.60
C ARG A 629 -10.82 -32.68 -11.72
N LEU A 630 -9.71 -33.33 -11.38
CA LEU A 630 -8.83 -33.95 -12.36
C LEU A 630 -9.58 -35.07 -13.12
N GLN A 631 -10.32 -35.92 -12.41
CA GLN A 631 -11.11 -36.99 -13.03
C GLN A 631 -12.14 -36.40 -14.00
N ALA A 632 -12.91 -35.41 -13.59
CA ALA A 632 -13.90 -34.75 -14.43
C ALA A 632 -13.27 -34.10 -15.67
N ALA A 633 -12.15 -33.39 -15.51
CA ALA A 633 -11.43 -32.76 -16.61
C ALA A 633 -10.93 -33.78 -17.65
N LEU A 634 -10.43 -34.92 -17.17
CA LEU A 634 -9.95 -36.01 -18.07
C LEU A 634 -11.10 -36.75 -18.74
N GLN A 635 -12.25 -36.91 -18.07
CA GLN A 635 -13.47 -37.44 -18.68
C GLN A 635 -13.99 -36.53 -19.80
N LEU A 636 -14.01 -35.20 -19.60
CA LEU A 636 -14.37 -34.23 -20.64
C LEU A 636 -13.43 -34.34 -21.84
N ARG A 637 -12.13 -34.41 -21.58
CA ARG A 637 -11.14 -34.56 -22.65
C ARG A 637 -11.30 -35.86 -23.45
N LEU A 638 -11.58 -36.97 -22.76
CA LEU A 638 -11.87 -38.21 -23.40
C LEU A 638 -13.14 -38.12 -24.28
N ALA A 639 -14.18 -37.45 -23.78
CA ALA A 639 -15.40 -37.18 -24.52
C ALA A 639 -15.13 -36.38 -25.80
N ASP A 640 -14.33 -35.33 -25.73
CA ASP A 640 -13.97 -34.50 -26.90
C ASP A 640 -13.17 -35.29 -27.94
N THR A 641 -12.29 -36.19 -27.50
CA THR A 641 -11.54 -37.08 -28.41
C THR A 641 -12.46 -38.06 -29.08
N LEU A 642 -13.40 -38.71 -28.36
CA LEU A 642 -14.38 -39.62 -28.89
C LEU A 642 -15.32 -38.95 -29.90
N GLU A 643 -15.76 -37.70 -29.62
CA GLU A 643 -16.62 -36.96 -30.55
C GLU A 643 -15.90 -36.67 -31.87
N ARG A 644 -14.61 -36.29 -31.82
CA ARG A 644 -13.79 -36.11 -33.05
C ARG A 644 -13.53 -37.40 -33.83
N LEU A 645 -13.51 -38.52 -33.13
CA LEU A 645 -13.38 -39.83 -33.74
C LEU A 645 -14.71 -40.41 -34.29
N GLY A 646 -15.83 -39.65 -34.16
CA GLY A 646 -17.13 -40.04 -34.68
C GLY A 646 -17.94 -40.97 -33.79
N ASP A 647 -17.61 -41.04 -32.49
CA ASP A 647 -18.43 -41.74 -31.49
C ASP A 647 -19.11 -40.76 -30.50
N PRO A 648 -20.17 -40.04 -30.93
CA PRO A 648 -20.87 -39.11 -30.09
C PRO A 648 -21.69 -39.79 -28.98
N ALA A 649 -21.94 -41.11 -29.07
CA ALA A 649 -22.66 -41.84 -28.04
C ALA A 649 -21.76 -42.07 -26.83
N ALA A 650 -20.56 -42.55 -27.02
CA ALA A 650 -19.57 -42.71 -25.98
C ALA A 650 -19.15 -41.34 -25.40
N ALA A 651 -18.99 -40.29 -26.23
CA ALA A 651 -18.68 -38.94 -25.79
C ALA A 651 -19.71 -38.40 -24.78
N ARG A 652 -21.01 -38.57 -25.04
CA ARG A 652 -22.08 -38.17 -24.11
C ARG A 652 -22.04 -38.90 -22.79
N LEU A 653 -21.67 -40.18 -22.75
CA LEU A 653 -21.53 -40.94 -21.51
C LEU A 653 -20.42 -40.38 -20.61
N HIS A 654 -19.25 -40.05 -21.19
CA HIS A 654 -18.12 -39.48 -20.47
C HIS A 654 -18.40 -38.05 -20.03
N ARG A 655 -19.06 -37.21 -20.86
CA ARG A 655 -19.48 -35.86 -20.51
C ARG A 655 -20.46 -35.84 -19.34
N GLY A 656 -21.49 -36.70 -19.37
CA GLY A 656 -22.43 -36.87 -18.27
C GLY A 656 -21.80 -37.44 -16.99
N ALA A 657 -20.75 -38.27 -17.11
CA ALA A 657 -19.99 -38.70 -15.93
C ALA A 657 -19.23 -37.54 -15.27
N ALA A 658 -18.57 -36.67 -16.05
CA ALA A 658 -17.88 -35.52 -15.57
C ALA A 658 -18.82 -34.50 -14.86
N GLU A 659 -19.98 -34.24 -15.48
CA GLU A 659 -21.00 -33.34 -14.92
C GLU A 659 -21.50 -33.83 -13.54
N ARG A 660 -21.78 -35.14 -13.43
CA ARG A 660 -22.19 -35.73 -12.15
C ARG A 660 -21.10 -35.66 -11.07
N MET A 661 -19.82 -35.80 -11.45
CA MET A 661 -18.70 -35.65 -10.51
C MET A 661 -18.58 -34.24 -9.98
N LEU A 662 -18.70 -33.23 -10.84
CA LEU A 662 -18.61 -31.81 -10.45
C LEU A 662 -19.82 -31.38 -9.61
N ALA A 663 -21.04 -31.78 -10.00
CA ALA A 663 -22.24 -31.49 -9.23
C ALA A 663 -22.21 -32.09 -7.81
N LYS A 664 -21.63 -33.27 -7.65
CA LYS A 664 -21.47 -33.91 -6.33
C LYS A 664 -20.45 -33.14 -5.46
N GLU A 665 -19.33 -32.70 -6.03
CA GLU A 665 -18.31 -31.91 -5.32
C GLU A 665 -18.86 -30.55 -4.89
N GLU A 666 -19.68 -29.90 -5.73
CA GLU A 666 -20.35 -28.64 -5.38
C GLU A 666 -21.30 -28.81 -4.21
N GLN A 667 -22.09 -29.91 -4.19
CA GLN A 667 -23.00 -30.23 -3.09
C GLN A 667 -22.27 -30.58 -1.78
N GLU A 668 -21.11 -31.23 -1.85
CA GLU A 668 -20.28 -31.52 -0.66
C GLU A 668 -19.49 -30.30 -0.16
N SER A 669 -19.28 -29.29 -1.01
CA SER A 669 -18.55 -28.06 -0.68
C SER A 669 -19.46 -26.95 -0.13
N ASP A 670 -20.81 -27.06 -0.32
CA ASP A 670 -21.79 -26.10 0.21
C ASP A 670 -22.33 -26.66 1.56
N PRO A 671 -21.92 -26.11 2.73
CA PRO A 671 -22.42 -26.58 4.01
C PRO A 671 -23.91 -26.21 4.12
N ASP A 672 -24.79 -27.21 4.05
CA ASP A 672 -26.24 -27.14 4.18
C ASP A 672 -26.64 -26.22 5.37
N PRO A 673 -27.30 -25.09 5.12
CA PRO A 673 -27.72 -24.18 6.19
C PRO A 673 -28.83 -24.79 7.10
N ALA A 674 -29.34 -25.99 6.78
CA ALA A 674 -30.41 -26.64 7.53
C ALA A 674 -29.97 -27.37 8.80
N HIS A 675 -28.65 -27.65 9.00
CA HIS A 675 -28.18 -28.32 10.24
C HIS A 675 -27.78 -27.34 11.36
N GLY A 676 -27.78 -26.03 11.12
CA GLY A 676 -27.55 -24.99 12.16
C GLY A 676 -28.77 -24.60 12.98
N ALA A 677 -29.97 -24.89 12.51
CA ALA A 677 -31.21 -24.49 13.18
C ALA A 677 -31.69 -25.46 14.30
N ASN A 678 -31.26 -26.73 14.29
CA ASN A 678 -31.68 -27.70 15.32
C ASN A 678 -30.75 -27.83 16.53
N ALA A 679 -29.62 -27.10 16.56
CA ALA A 679 -28.73 -27.12 17.74
C ALA A 679 -29.01 -25.97 18.74
N CYS A 680 -29.93 -25.06 18.44
CA CYS A 680 -30.29 -23.94 19.32
C CYS A 680 -31.60 -24.16 20.11
N GLU A 681 -32.42 -25.18 19.77
CA GLU A 681 -33.67 -25.45 20.46
C GLU A 681 -33.57 -26.49 21.57
N ILE A 682 -32.43 -27.15 21.81
CA ILE A 682 -32.28 -28.17 22.90
C ILE A 682 -31.60 -27.61 24.16
N ARG A 683 -31.28 -26.31 24.23
CA ARG A 683 -30.68 -25.71 25.45
C ARG A 683 -31.60 -24.77 26.27
N SER A 684 -32.88 -24.68 25.95
CA SER A 684 -33.82 -23.87 26.73
C SER A 684 -34.92 -24.66 27.50
N ALA A 685 -34.78 -26.00 27.65
CA ALA A 685 -35.77 -26.82 28.35
C ALA A 685 -35.14 -27.71 29.42
N SER A 686 -34.25 -27.21 30.26
CA SER A 686 -33.86 -27.86 31.50
C SER A 686 -33.20 -26.91 32.50
N VAL A 687 -33.95 -25.92 32.99
CA VAL A 687 -33.75 -25.31 34.32
C VAL A 687 -35.10 -24.83 34.79
N GLU A 688 -35.91 -25.74 35.32
CA GLU A 688 -36.94 -25.56 36.36
C GLU A 688 -37.12 -26.96 36.98
N ASP A 689 -36.34 -27.18 38.06
CA ASP A 689 -36.77 -27.80 39.34
C ASP A 689 -35.59 -27.67 40.33
#